data_5eab080ceb8a692ace98b24147925737
#
_entry.id   5eab080ceb8a692ace98b24147925737
#
_cell.length_a   1.000
_cell.length_b   1.000
_cell.length_c   1.000
_cell.angle_alpha   90.00
_cell.angle_beta   90.00
_cell.angle_gamma   90.00
#
_symmetry.space_group_name_H-M   'P 1'
#
loop_
_entity.id
_entity.type
_entity.pdbx_description
1 polymer ?
#
loop_
_entity_poly.entity_id
_entity_poly.type
_entity_poly.pdbx_seq_one_letter_code
_entity_poly.pdbx_strand_id
1 'polypeptide(L)'
;MHLKQFLSLISAMSLAASLAGLSAPALADQDGDRDHGGDYRDHDDHGRDHDHDHDHDGHGRKSPRVVLISLDGAKPDFIQKFIDEGVLPRDGGLARLSRGAVAEQNVTASPSLTAVSHIAIATGSTAVHNDIPSNTFQAIVAPINTSVSGFAAAIGGYRVSPLGPSPAPTAEPLWVRLRQQGKKVATATWPGGDGADISINNTVVQPAQPIRITDYTVPFGAFGGVGAQGFTLTSSNFAPDPAVATALSAAGHHSFSPVLATPAPFETFSCSSAPTTTCTNASTLDVKFAIRAAAIDTTNDGKVNYDTLVFFDTTRGITAGPFSPPSTGPAYAKFGGENAPFFFEGSGAKVGAAYFVSALAPDLSVVRFARYSGDFIPRNTPVIADVDDINNNIGFWRPQADFRIPERLSPGFTNFPDVEIEAMFEDMVKTFVRYQAAIGERAIRNHPDADLVMVYIEQPDGSEHQFLLIDPRQGTNPTDPNSIGANQDPAKVARYQQYIRFAYQTADKAVKQIMDAAGHDTNVIVVSDHGFAPFHTSVSMTNILKNAGVDTSKVAIRTSGPAANIYVNLQGRESGGTVDAATYNALVTQITTAVKTAVDPNPRFNFSLNAGRIFTVVETRPLQCDAGTGLCTSKTIGQDFGDVFALMAPGYNFDGIQSPGVARLGDAPFSAATTALSMPNFYGAHGHDPELPEMSATFIAAGPQIREHTTVRRMHNIDVAPTIEVLLGVKPRQVDGEVLHEILR
;
A
#
# COMPACT_ATOMS: atom_id res chain seq x y z
N MET A 1 -8.95 32.21 23.13
CA MET A 1 -9.05 32.34 21.66
C MET A 1 -7.62 32.49 21.15
N HIS A 2 -6.85 31.43 21.06
CA HIS A 2 -5.52 31.24 20.46
C HIS A 2 -4.96 29.89 20.94
N LEU A 3 -5.58 28.79 20.54
CA LEU A 3 -5.03 27.45 20.83
C LEU A 3 -5.38 26.43 19.71
N LYS A 4 -5.73 26.86 18.53
CA LYS A 4 -6.13 25.98 17.41
C LYS A 4 -5.19 25.99 16.20
N GLN A 5 -4.07 26.70 16.26
CA GLN A 5 -3.19 26.84 15.08
C GLN A 5 -1.84 26.10 15.18
N PHE A 6 -1.55 25.41 16.26
CA PHE A 6 -0.23 24.75 16.44
C PHE A 6 -0.23 23.22 16.29
N LEU A 7 -1.38 22.59 16.11
CA LEU A 7 -1.48 21.13 16.04
C LEU A 7 -1.56 20.54 14.62
N SER A 8 -1.57 21.35 13.57
CA SER A 8 -1.80 20.87 12.21
C SER A 8 -0.53 20.58 11.37
N LEU A 9 0.67 20.86 11.85
CA LEU A 9 1.89 20.80 11.03
C LEU A 9 2.83 19.62 11.32
N ILE A 10 2.67 18.91 12.39
CA ILE A 10 3.62 17.84 12.77
C ILE A 10 3.06 16.43 12.50
N SER A 11 1.75 16.28 12.41
CA SER A 11 1.11 14.97 12.28
C SER A 11 1.02 14.39 10.86
N ALA A 12 1.26 15.17 9.83
CA ALA A 12 1.04 14.70 8.45
C ALA A 12 2.20 13.90 7.84
N MET A 13 3.33 13.80 8.52
CA MET A 13 4.57 13.37 7.83
C MET A 13 4.97 11.91 7.93
N SER A 14 4.54 11.15 8.89
CA SER A 14 5.05 9.77 9.03
C SER A 14 4.18 8.69 8.39
N LEU A 15 2.89 8.90 8.24
CA LEU A 15 2.03 8.01 7.45
C LEU A 15 1.83 8.51 6.02
N ALA A 16 1.97 9.82 5.80
CA ALA A 16 1.83 10.42 4.48
C ALA A 16 2.88 9.94 3.46
N ALA A 17 3.97 9.32 3.91
CA ALA A 17 4.98 8.77 3.02
C ALA A 17 4.66 7.38 2.50
N SER A 18 3.85 6.59 3.20
CA SER A 18 3.36 5.32 2.70
C SER A 18 2.08 5.46 1.87
N LEU A 19 1.58 6.67 1.76
CA LEU A 19 0.25 6.90 1.30
C LEU A 19 0.12 8.13 0.38
N ALA A 20 1.05 8.42 -0.48
CA ALA A 20 0.84 9.44 -1.48
C ALA A 20 0.50 8.82 -2.84
N GLY A 21 -0.70 8.60 -3.19
CA GLY A 21 -1.23 7.98 -4.38
C GLY A 21 -2.47 8.51 -4.95
N LEU A 22 -2.91 8.06 -6.02
CA LEU A 22 -3.88 8.74 -6.81
C LEU A 22 -4.66 7.86 -7.75
N SER A 23 -5.71 8.24 -8.21
CA SER A 23 -6.93 7.65 -8.60
C SER A 23 -7.20 7.10 -9.96
N ALA A 24 -8.12 6.38 -10.13
CA ALA A 24 -8.88 5.96 -11.09
C ALA A 24 -9.87 5.28 -11.72
N PRO A 25 -10.45 4.94 -12.65
CA PRO A 25 -11.81 4.60 -12.98
C PRO A 25 -12.25 3.19 -13.28
N ALA A 26 -13.50 3.09 -13.33
CA ALA A 26 -14.41 2.03 -13.53
C ALA A 26 -14.29 1.27 -14.84
N LEU A 27 -14.26 -0.03 -14.73
CA LEU A 27 -14.84 -0.88 -15.76
C LEU A 27 -16.31 -1.14 -15.40
N ALA A 28 -17.19 -0.98 -16.37
CA ALA A 28 -18.54 -1.45 -16.26
C ALA A 28 -18.53 -2.98 -16.20
N ASP A 29 -18.98 -3.56 -15.11
CA ASP A 29 -19.31 -4.97 -15.05
C ASP A 29 -20.51 -5.20 -16.00
N GLN A 30 -20.25 -5.83 -17.15
CA GLN A 30 -21.26 -6.52 -17.91
C GLN A 30 -21.20 -8.00 -17.50
N ASP A 31 -21.66 -8.31 -16.31
CA ASP A 31 -22.06 -9.66 -15.98
C ASP A 31 -23.52 -9.87 -16.39
N GLY A 32 -23.69 -10.21 -17.65
CA GLY A 32 -24.90 -10.79 -18.14
C GLY A 32 -24.82 -12.30 -18.03
N ASP A 33 -25.32 -12.85 -16.94
CA ASP A 33 -25.67 -14.27 -16.85
C ASP A 33 -26.65 -14.62 -17.98
N ARG A 34 -26.17 -15.38 -18.94
CA ARG A 34 -27.03 -16.16 -19.86
C ARG A 34 -26.53 -17.59 -19.88
N ASP A 35 -27.16 -18.38 -19.03
CA ASP A 35 -27.28 -19.81 -19.23
C ASP A 35 -27.84 -20.10 -20.61
N HIS A 36 -27.05 -20.75 -21.44
CA HIS A 36 -27.55 -21.54 -22.57
C HIS A 36 -26.72 -22.81 -22.71
N GLY A 37 -27.30 -23.89 -22.23
CA GLY A 37 -26.91 -25.24 -22.59
C GLY A 37 -27.07 -25.46 -24.09
N GLY A 38 -26.06 -26.03 -24.69
CA GLY A 38 -26.06 -26.42 -26.11
C GLY A 38 -25.19 -27.65 -26.32
N ASP A 39 -25.87 -28.78 -26.40
CA ASP A 39 -25.37 -30.05 -26.93
C ASP A 39 -24.65 -29.86 -28.26
N TYR A 40 -23.45 -30.38 -28.41
CA TYR A 40 -22.88 -30.68 -29.72
C TYR A 40 -22.29 -32.10 -29.77
N ARG A 41 -22.83 -32.82 -30.73
CA ARG A 41 -22.49 -34.20 -31.11
C ARG A 41 -21.19 -34.23 -31.91
N ASP A 42 -20.54 -35.38 -31.78
CA ASP A 42 -19.43 -35.87 -32.59
C ASP A 42 -19.72 -35.84 -34.10
N HIS A 43 -18.69 -35.50 -34.86
CA HIS A 43 -18.47 -36.01 -36.18
C HIS A 43 -16.98 -36.19 -36.47
N ASP A 44 -16.59 -37.46 -36.61
CA ASP A 44 -15.36 -37.89 -37.28
C ASP A 44 -15.36 -37.46 -38.74
N ASP A 45 -14.24 -37.05 -39.28
CA ASP A 45 -13.85 -37.47 -40.64
C ASP A 45 -12.33 -37.35 -40.89
N HIS A 46 -11.86 -38.23 -41.80
CA HIS A 46 -10.51 -38.64 -42.09
C HIS A 46 -9.68 -37.74 -43.02
N GLY A 47 -8.40 -37.63 -42.70
CA GLY A 47 -7.25 -37.81 -43.58
C GLY A 47 -7.02 -36.93 -44.81
N ARG A 48 -5.81 -36.34 -44.83
CA ARG A 48 -4.85 -36.41 -45.96
C ARG A 48 -3.54 -35.69 -45.64
N ASP A 49 -2.45 -36.41 -45.80
CA ASP A 49 -1.08 -35.91 -45.81
C ASP A 49 -0.86 -34.88 -46.93
N HIS A 50 -0.19 -33.78 -46.58
CA HIS A 50 0.62 -33.03 -47.53
C HIS A 50 1.80 -32.40 -46.78
N ASP A 51 2.98 -32.87 -47.13
CA ASP A 51 4.28 -32.20 -46.86
C ASP A 51 4.25 -30.79 -47.44
N HIS A 52 4.56 -29.79 -46.63
CA HIS A 52 5.06 -28.49 -47.06
C HIS A 52 6.10 -27.93 -46.12
N ASP A 53 7.07 -27.38 -46.73
CA ASP A 53 8.30 -26.81 -46.30
C ASP A 53 8.30 -25.96 -45.02
N HIS A 54 9.34 -26.11 -44.25
CA HIS A 54 9.65 -25.31 -43.08
C HIS A 54 9.99 -23.87 -43.47
N ASP A 55 9.02 -23.00 -43.46
CA ASP A 55 9.24 -21.59 -43.24
C ASP A 55 9.36 -21.32 -41.74
N HIS A 56 10.57 -20.96 -41.31
CA HIS A 56 10.85 -20.44 -39.96
C HIS A 56 10.25 -19.04 -39.81
N ASP A 57 8.93 -18.96 -39.76
CA ASP A 57 8.26 -17.78 -39.20
C ASP A 57 8.49 -17.76 -37.69
N GLY A 58 9.24 -16.76 -37.24
CA GLY A 58 9.50 -16.50 -35.84
C GLY A 58 8.19 -16.18 -35.10
N HIS A 59 7.49 -17.24 -34.66
CA HIS A 59 6.39 -17.06 -33.72
C HIS A 59 6.96 -16.48 -32.42
N GLY A 60 6.71 -15.19 -32.20
CA GLY A 60 7.05 -14.53 -30.96
C GLY A 60 6.50 -15.30 -29.76
N ARG A 61 7.27 -15.34 -28.69
CA ARG A 61 6.89 -16.02 -27.45
C ARG A 61 5.54 -15.49 -26.98
N LYS A 62 4.64 -16.40 -26.59
CA LYS A 62 3.26 -16.08 -26.20
C LYS A 62 3.10 -15.82 -24.70
N SER A 63 4.15 -16.02 -23.90
CA SER A 63 4.10 -15.91 -22.43
C SER A 63 5.43 -15.35 -21.89
N PRO A 64 5.43 -14.58 -20.81
CA PRO A 64 6.64 -14.17 -20.09
C PRO A 64 7.46 -15.39 -19.62
N ARG A 65 8.77 -15.23 -19.42
CA ARG A 65 9.59 -16.32 -18.87
C ARG A 65 9.46 -16.43 -17.35
N VAL A 66 9.37 -15.29 -16.68
CA VAL A 66 9.21 -15.20 -15.23
C VAL A 66 8.14 -14.15 -14.91
N VAL A 67 7.22 -14.48 -14.02
CA VAL A 67 6.32 -13.53 -13.36
C VAL A 67 6.60 -13.56 -11.87
N LEU A 68 6.99 -12.42 -11.31
CA LEU A 68 7.21 -12.21 -9.90
C LEU A 68 6.01 -11.43 -9.34
N ILE A 69 5.29 -12.01 -8.40
CA ILE A 69 4.14 -11.40 -7.73
C ILE A 69 4.52 -11.15 -6.28
N SER A 70 4.40 -9.93 -5.80
CA SER A 70 4.48 -9.62 -4.38
C SER A 70 3.07 -9.47 -3.80
N LEU A 71 2.79 -10.18 -2.71
CA LEU A 71 1.62 -10.00 -1.86
C LEU A 71 2.10 -9.34 -0.57
N ASP A 72 1.81 -8.05 -0.42
CA ASP A 72 2.28 -7.27 0.73
C ASP A 72 1.82 -7.90 2.05
N GLY A 73 2.74 -8.09 2.96
CA GLY A 73 2.49 -8.60 4.30
C GLY A 73 2.09 -10.09 4.40
N ALA A 74 1.99 -10.81 3.28
CA ALA A 74 1.44 -12.18 3.29
C ALA A 74 2.29 -13.16 4.10
N LYS A 75 1.67 -13.75 5.12
CA LYS A 75 2.31 -14.67 6.06
C LYS A 75 2.25 -16.13 5.57
N PRO A 76 3.37 -16.86 5.55
CA PRO A 76 3.39 -18.26 5.12
C PRO A 76 2.54 -19.18 6.02
N ASP A 77 2.51 -18.93 7.33
CA ASP A 77 1.69 -19.67 8.28
C ASP A 77 0.19 -19.48 8.05
N PHE A 78 -0.26 -18.27 7.67
CA PHE A 78 -1.66 -18.03 7.32
C PHE A 78 -2.03 -18.65 5.97
N ILE A 79 -1.17 -18.59 4.97
CA ILE A 79 -1.40 -19.25 3.68
C ILE A 79 -1.58 -20.76 3.89
N GLN A 80 -0.65 -21.41 4.59
CA GLN A 80 -0.74 -22.85 4.86
C GLN A 80 -2.00 -23.19 5.66
N LYS A 81 -2.26 -22.46 6.74
CA LYS A 81 -3.47 -22.64 7.56
C LYS A 81 -4.75 -22.51 6.73
N PHE A 82 -4.84 -21.51 5.88
CA PHE A 82 -6.05 -21.26 5.08
C PHE A 82 -6.23 -22.25 3.94
N ILE A 83 -5.14 -22.84 3.42
CA ILE A 83 -5.22 -24.00 2.52
C ILE A 83 -5.74 -25.22 3.27
N ASP A 84 -5.22 -25.51 4.46
CA ASP A 84 -5.60 -26.68 5.27
C ASP A 84 -7.05 -26.59 5.75
N GLU A 85 -7.52 -25.39 6.10
CA GLU A 85 -8.90 -25.12 6.50
C GLU A 85 -9.88 -25.05 5.30
N GLY A 86 -9.37 -25.09 4.06
CA GLY A 86 -10.19 -24.94 2.85
C GLY A 86 -10.73 -23.53 2.61
N VAL A 87 -10.19 -22.53 3.29
CA VAL A 87 -10.49 -21.10 3.05
C VAL A 87 -9.91 -20.67 1.70
N LEU A 88 -8.68 -21.09 1.39
CA LEU A 88 -8.10 -20.98 0.07
C LEU A 88 -8.38 -22.28 -0.69
N PRO A 89 -8.99 -22.19 -1.89
CA PRO A 89 -9.38 -23.37 -2.65
C PRO A 89 -8.15 -24.11 -3.20
N ARG A 90 -8.22 -25.44 -3.29
CA ARG A 90 -7.12 -26.29 -3.78
C ARG A 90 -6.72 -26.03 -5.23
N ASP A 91 -7.60 -25.44 -6.01
CA ASP A 91 -7.38 -24.98 -7.38
C ASP A 91 -7.15 -23.46 -7.47
N GLY A 92 -7.04 -22.78 -6.34
CA GLY A 92 -6.67 -21.39 -6.22
C GLY A 92 -5.20 -21.13 -6.63
N GLY A 93 -4.83 -19.89 -6.74
CA GLY A 93 -3.49 -19.49 -7.17
C GLY A 93 -2.40 -19.98 -6.23
N LEU A 94 -2.53 -19.67 -4.95
CA LEU A 94 -1.54 -20.03 -3.93
C LEU A 94 -1.41 -21.53 -3.71
N ALA A 95 -2.54 -22.23 -3.59
CA ALA A 95 -2.53 -23.68 -3.38
C ALA A 95 -1.97 -24.47 -4.59
N ARG A 96 -2.17 -23.95 -5.81
CA ARG A 96 -1.55 -24.53 -7.02
C ARG A 96 -0.04 -24.33 -7.04
N LEU A 97 0.42 -23.10 -6.75
CA LEU A 97 1.84 -22.76 -6.72
C LEU A 97 2.59 -23.50 -5.61
N SER A 98 1.97 -23.71 -4.45
CA SER A 98 2.57 -24.43 -3.31
C SER A 98 2.93 -25.89 -3.60
N ARG A 99 2.51 -26.45 -4.74
CA ARG A 99 2.97 -27.74 -5.22
C ARG A 99 4.37 -27.72 -5.83
N GLY A 100 4.90 -26.54 -6.12
CA GLY A 100 6.27 -26.34 -6.59
C GLY A 100 7.26 -26.26 -5.44
N ALA A 101 7.95 -25.15 -5.31
CA ALA A 101 8.92 -24.88 -4.23
C ALA A 101 8.32 -23.88 -3.22
N VAL A 102 8.52 -24.14 -1.93
CA VAL A 102 8.08 -23.28 -0.83
C VAL A 102 9.22 -23.07 0.17
N ALA A 103 9.28 -21.91 0.82
CA ALA A 103 10.19 -21.67 1.93
C ALA A 103 9.47 -21.88 3.27
N GLU A 104 10.13 -22.57 4.23
CA GLU A 104 9.66 -22.63 5.61
C GLU A 104 9.93 -21.32 6.35
N GLN A 105 11.07 -20.68 6.07
CA GLN A 105 11.42 -19.37 6.58
C GLN A 105 12.04 -18.53 5.47
N ASN A 106 11.47 -17.36 5.19
CA ASN A 106 12.03 -16.36 4.32
C ASN A 106 12.34 -15.10 5.15
N VAL A 107 13.62 -14.86 5.41
CA VAL A 107 14.10 -13.73 6.19
C VAL A 107 14.06 -12.46 5.34
N THR A 108 13.41 -11.45 5.82
CA THR A 108 13.19 -10.19 5.10
C THR A 108 14.40 -9.26 5.22
N ALA A 109 14.33 -8.10 4.57
CA ALA A 109 15.30 -7.04 4.79
C ALA A 109 15.13 -6.41 6.20
N SER A 110 16.16 -5.75 6.69
CA SER A 110 16.11 -5.01 7.97
C SER A 110 16.10 -3.49 7.70
N PRO A 111 15.08 -2.79 8.24
CA PRO A 111 13.85 -3.28 8.90
C PRO A 111 12.89 -3.96 7.92
N SER A 112 11.99 -4.82 8.43
CA SER A 112 11.00 -5.56 7.64
C SER A 112 9.86 -4.66 7.17
N LEU A 113 10.18 -3.70 6.31
CA LEU A 113 9.27 -2.66 5.81
C LEU A 113 9.06 -2.76 4.31
N THR A 114 7.90 -2.34 3.83
CA THR A 114 7.47 -2.47 2.44
C THR A 114 8.50 -1.96 1.43
N ALA A 115 8.91 -0.67 1.51
CA ALA A 115 9.88 -0.12 0.57
C ALA A 115 11.25 -0.80 0.68
N VAL A 116 11.73 -1.02 1.91
CA VAL A 116 13.03 -1.65 2.18
C VAL A 116 13.11 -3.05 1.58
N SER A 117 12.09 -3.86 1.84
CA SER A 117 12.05 -5.26 1.39
C SER A 117 11.81 -5.40 -0.11
N HIS A 118 10.92 -4.60 -0.71
CA HIS A 118 10.71 -4.64 -2.16
C HIS A 118 11.96 -4.24 -2.95
N ILE A 119 12.71 -3.25 -2.46
CA ILE A 119 13.97 -2.86 -3.06
C ILE A 119 15.03 -3.94 -2.82
N ALA A 120 15.07 -4.56 -1.65
CA ALA A 120 15.97 -5.69 -1.38
C ALA A 120 15.68 -6.88 -2.30
N ILE A 121 14.41 -7.24 -2.50
CA ILE A 121 13.97 -8.28 -3.46
C ILE A 121 14.44 -7.92 -4.89
N ALA A 122 14.27 -6.68 -5.30
CA ALA A 122 14.60 -6.23 -6.65
C ALA A 122 16.11 -6.10 -6.91
N THR A 123 16.91 -5.80 -5.87
CA THR A 123 18.34 -5.58 -6.00
C THR A 123 19.18 -6.82 -5.64
N GLY A 124 18.65 -7.74 -4.86
CA GLY A 124 19.41 -8.81 -4.22
C GLY A 124 20.38 -8.28 -3.16
N SER A 125 20.20 -7.04 -2.67
CA SER A 125 21.13 -6.38 -1.77
C SER A 125 20.39 -5.74 -0.59
N THR A 126 21.04 -5.75 0.56
CA THR A 126 20.52 -5.13 1.78
C THR A 126 20.57 -3.60 1.74
N ALA A 127 19.91 -2.95 2.67
CA ALA A 127 19.88 -1.49 2.78
C ALA A 127 21.28 -0.86 3.00
N VAL A 128 22.27 -1.64 3.42
CA VAL A 128 23.68 -1.21 3.48
C VAL A 128 24.21 -0.81 2.08
N HIS A 129 23.75 -1.49 1.04
CA HIS A 129 24.21 -1.25 -0.33
C HIS A 129 23.17 -0.53 -1.20
N ASN A 130 21.87 -0.71 -0.94
CA ASN A 130 20.80 -0.08 -1.74
C ASN A 130 20.33 1.28 -1.20
N ASP A 131 20.78 1.68 -0.01
CA ASP A 131 20.50 2.96 0.67
C ASP A 131 19.01 3.28 0.89
N ILE A 132 18.15 2.27 1.01
CA ILE A 132 16.75 2.43 1.37
C ILE A 132 16.52 1.94 2.80
N PRO A 133 16.74 2.79 3.82
CA PRO A 133 16.71 2.37 5.22
C PRO A 133 15.33 2.33 5.86
N SER A 134 14.30 2.86 5.17
CA SER A 134 12.95 2.97 5.72
C SER A 134 11.93 3.33 4.62
N ASN A 135 10.65 3.18 4.90
CA ASN A 135 9.57 3.71 4.04
C ASN A 135 9.67 5.24 3.91
N THR A 136 10.18 5.89 4.95
CA THR A 136 10.49 7.34 4.95
C THR A 136 11.75 7.58 5.75
N PHE A 137 12.70 8.31 5.18
CA PHE A 137 13.98 8.59 5.81
C PHE A 137 14.48 10.01 5.52
N GLN A 138 15.56 10.40 6.19
CA GLN A 138 16.27 11.66 5.98
C GLN A 138 17.46 11.39 5.07
N ALA A 139 17.61 12.10 3.98
CA ALA A 139 18.88 12.09 3.24
C ALA A 139 19.96 12.82 4.05
N ILE A 140 21.07 12.15 4.31
CA ILE A 140 22.04 12.58 5.33
C ILE A 140 22.74 13.91 5.00
N VAL A 141 22.85 14.28 3.75
CA VAL A 141 23.48 15.55 3.34
C VAL A 141 22.50 16.71 3.18
N ALA A 142 21.20 16.41 3.26
CA ALA A 142 20.14 17.40 3.13
C ALA A 142 19.98 18.22 4.41
N PRO A 143 19.30 19.37 4.36
CA PRO A 143 18.87 20.05 5.58
C PRO A 143 18.09 19.12 6.49
N ILE A 144 18.32 19.23 7.78
CA ILE A 144 17.60 18.42 8.77
C ILE A 144 16.08 18.59 8.60
N ASN A 145 15.30 17.54 8.81
CA ASN A 145 13.89 17.43 8.54
C ASN A 145 13.49 17.33 7.06
N THR A 146 14.43 17.17 6.14
CA THR A 146 14.12 16.78 4.75
C THR A 146 13.78 15.31 4.69
N SER A 147 12.57 15.00 4.23
CA SER A 147 12.06 13.63 4.17
C SER A 147 12.15 13.09 2.75
N VAL A 148 12.58 11.84 2.62
CA VAL A 148 12.62 11.09 1.36
C VAL A 148 11.73 9.86 1.49
N SER A 149 10.95 9.57 0.46
CA SER A 149 10.13 8.36 0.38
C SER A 149 10.95 7.20 -0.20
N GLY A 150 11.00 6.08 0.50
CA GLY A 150 11.60 4.84 0.00
C GLY A 150 10.82 4.23 -1.18
N PHE A 151 9.52 4.53 -1.29
CA PHE A 151 8.69 4.06 -2.41
C PHE A 151 8.98 4.78 -3.72
N ALA A 152 9.46 6.01 -3.66
CA ALA A 152 9.84 6.81 -4.82
C ALA A 152 11.35 6.76 -5.07
N ALA A 153 12.03 5.72 -4.60
CA ALA A 153 13.45 5.54 -4.82
C ALA A 153 13.77 5.54 -6.31
N ALA A 154 14.80 6.28 -6.69
CA ALA A 154 15.22 6.33 -8.06
C ALA A 154 15.86 5.01 -8.49
N ILE A 155 15.74 4.73 -9.74
CA ILE A 155 16.09 3.46 -10.35
C ILE A 155 17.49 3.51 -10.92
N GLY A 156 18.27 2.50 -10.61
CA GLY A 156 19.56 2.28 -11.23
C GLY A 156 20.73 2.99 -10.55
N GLY A 157 21.46 2.25 -9.74
CA GLY A 157 22.61 2.75 -9.01
C GLY A 157 22.21 3.80 -7.98
N TYR A 158 21.52 3.38 -6.96
CA TYR A 158 20.95 4.24 -5.92
C TYR A 158 21.95 5.28 -5.41
N ARG A 159 21.61 6.54 -5.64
CA ARG A 159 22.34 7.70 -5.16
C ARG A 159 21.36 8.63 -4.49
N VAL A 160 20.90 8.25 -3.32
CA VAL A 160 20.06 9.13 -2.50
C VAL A 160 20.90 10.27 -1.92
N SER A 161 22.21 10.10 -1.90
CA SER A 161 23.18 11.11 -1.53
C SER A 161 24.09 11.49 -2.70
N PRO A 162 24.53 12.75 -2.81
CA PRO A 162 25.53 13.18 -3.81
C PRO A 162 26.91 12.54 -3.60
N LEU A 163 27.13 11.77 -2.53
CA LEU A 163 28.43 11.18 -2.18
C LEU A 163 28.87 10.02 -3.08
N GLY A 164 28.04 9.55 -3.96
CA GLY A 164 28.42 8.51 -4.93
C GLY A 164 27.41 7.36 -5.03
N PRO A 165 27.62 6.41 -5.95
CA PRO A 165 26.83 5.20 -6.05
C PRO A 165 27.10 4.31 -4.82
N SER A 166 26.15 3.40 -4.53
CA SER A 166 26.33 2.39 -3.50
C SER A 166 27.61 1.58 -3.74
N PRO A 167 28.33 1.21 -2.67
CA PRO A 167 29.53 0.38 -2.79
C PRO A 167 29.17 -1.04 -3.28
N ALA A 168 30.18 -1.81 -3.67
CA ALA A 168 30.00 -3.22 -3.96
C ALA A 168 29.69 -4.02 -2.67
N PRO A 169 28.80 -5.05 -2.70
CA PRO A 169 28.10 -5.58 -3.89
C PRO A 169 27.11 -4.59 -4.51
N THR A 170 26.70 -4.86 -5.75
CA THR A 170 25.85 -3.93 -6.50
C THR A 170 24.45 -3.85 -5.91
N ALA A 171 23.87 -2.65 -5.93
CA ALA A 171 22.48 -2.39 -5.57
C ALA A 171 21.58 -2.12 -6.79
N GLU A 172 22.02 -2.47 -7.99
CA GLU A 172 21.28 -2.22 -9.21
C GLU A 172 20.03 -3.11 -9.28
N PRO A 173 18.81 -2.56 -9.47
CA PRO A 173 17.59 -3.36 -9.52
C PRO A 173 17.53 -4.29 -10.74
N LEU A 174 16.73 -5.35 -10.65
CA LEU A 174 16.50 -6.32 -11.73
C LEU A 174 16.11 -5.65 -13.05
N TRP A 175 15.21 -4.64 -13.02
CA TRP A 175 14.75 -3.97 -14.22
C TRP A 175 15.85 -3.22 -14.97
N VAL A 176 16.84 -2.66 -14.27
CA VAL A 176 18.00 -2.04 -14.92
C VAL A 176 18.97 -3.11 -15.41
N ARG A 177 19.33 -4.04 -14.53
CA ARG A 177 20.28 -5.11 -14.83
C ARG A 177 19.88 -5.98 -16.02
N LEU A 178 18.63 -6.44 -16.02
CA LEU A 178 18.11 -7.30 -17.08
C LEU A 178 18.07 -6.59 -18.44
N ARG A 179 17.66 -5.33 -18.45
CA ARG A 179 17.68 -4.54 -19.69
C ARG A 179 19.07 -4.33 -20.25
N GLN A 180 20.07 -4.11 -19.42
CA GLN A 180 21.48 -4.07 -19.85
C GLN A 180 21.94 -5.40 -20.47
N GLN A 181 21.27 -6.52 -20.13
CA GLN A 181 21.49 -7.84 -20.70
C GLN A 181 20.56 -8.15 -21.91
N GLY A 182 19.89 -7.15 -22.44
CA GLY A 182 18.99 -7.29 -23.60
C GLY A 182 17.68 -8.01 -23.27
N LYS A 183 17.29 -8.09 -21.99
CA LYS A 183 16.03 -8.68 -21.54
C LYS A 183 14.93 -7.64 -21.48
N LYS A 184 13.70 -8.04 -21.78
CA LYS A 184 12.52 -7.19 -21.66
C LYS A 184 11.88 -7.34 -20.27
N VAL A 185 11.57 -6.21 -19.63
CA VAL A 185 11.00 -6.17 -18.29
C VAL A 185 9.75 -5.28 -18.27
N ALA A 186 8.70 -5.73 -17.63
CA ALA A 186 7.51 -4.94 -17.31
C ALA A 186 7.29 -4.89 -15.79
N THR A 187 6.88 -3.73 -15.28
CA THR A 187 6.54 -3.54 -13.86
C THR A 187 5.12 -3.00 -13.73
N ALA A 188 4.35 -3.63 -12.86
CA ALA A 188 2.98 -3.27 -12.54
C ALA A 188 2.91 -2.92 -11.04
N THR A 189 2.94 -1.63 -10.73
CA THR A 189 2.83 -1.04 -9.39
C THR A 189 3.90 -1.50 -8.38
N TRP A 190 5.07 -1.94 -8.83
CA TRP A 190 6.13 -2.41 -7.95
C TRP A 190 6.75 -1.25 -7.14
N PRO A 191 6.82 -1.33 -5.78
CA PRO A 191 7.43 -0.29 -4.95
C PRO A 191 8.89 0.00 -5.35
N GLY A 192 9.21 1.28 -5.55
CA GLY A 192 10.52 1.72 -6.05
C GLY A 192 10.71 1.61 -7.56
N GLY A 193 9.70 1.10 -8.29
CA GLY A 193 9.70 1.01 -9.75
C GLY A 193 9.14 2.23 -10.49
N ASP A 194 8.94 3.35 -9.84
CA ASP A 194 8.21 4.51 -10.37
C ASP A 194 8.94 5.30 -11.44
N GLY A 195 10.26 5.26 -11.42
CA GLY A 195 11.08 6.06 -12.29
C GLY A 195 10.93 7.57 -12.09
N ALA A 196 10.62 7.98 -10.89
CA ALA A 196 10.57 9.38 -10.51
C ALA A 196 11.96 9.91 -10.13
N ASP A 197 12.16 11.23 -10.30
CA ASP A 197 13.30 11.91 -9.71
C ASP A 197 13.12 12.00 -8.19
N ILE A 198 14.18 11.75 -7.43
CA ILE A 198 14.20 12.11 -6.02
C ILE A 198 14.70 13.54 -5.90
N SER A 199 13.85 14.40 -5.33
CA SER A 199 14.14 15.83 -5.16
C SER A 199 14.16 16.20 -3.68
N ILE A 200 15.15 16.98 -3.30
CA ILE A 200 15.28 17.59 -1.97
C ILE A 200 15.34 19.10 -2.16
N ASN A 201 14.41 19.83 -1.50
CA ASN A 201 14.31 21.29 -1.63
C ASN A 201 14.30 21.77 -3.10
N ASN A 202 13.50 21.12 -3.95
CA ASN A 202 13.42 21.36 -5.40
C ASN A 202 14.73 21.10 -6.18
N THR A 203 15.71 20.46 -5.56
CA THR A 203 16.93 20.02 -6.24
C THR A 203 16.89 18.52 -6.45
N VAL A 204 16.98 18.08 -7.69
CA VAL A 204 17.07 16.65 -8.02
C VAL A 204 18.39 16.11 -7.50
N VAL A 205 18.31 15.23 -6.50
CA VAL A 205 19.50 14.57 -5.92
C VAL A 205 19.74 13.21 -6.53
N GLN A 206 18.70 12.56 -7.02
CA GLN A 206 18.79 11.36 -7.82
C GLN A 206 17.80 11.44 -9.00
N PRO A 207 18.28 11.63 -10.23
CA PRO A 207 17.40 11.70 -11.39
C PRO A 207 16.89 10.31 -11.79
N ALA A 208 15.68 10.28 -12.33
CA ALA A 208 15.17 9.10 -13.01
C ALA A 208 16.12 8.72 -14.16
N GLN A 209 16.44 7.44 -14.27
CA GLN A 209 17.32 7.00 -15.33
C GLN A 209 16.60 7.04 -16.69
N PRO A 210 17.18 7.60 -17.75
CA PRO A 210 16.54 7.65 -19.07
C PRO A 210 16.19 6.27 -19.64
N ILE A 211 16.99 5.27 -19.25
CA ILE A 211 16.82 3.87 -19.65
C ILE A 211 16.14 3.03 -18.57
N ARG A 212 15.63 3.76 -17.58
CA ARG A 212 15.09 3.07 -16.45
C ARG A 212 14.34 1.93 -16.75
N ILE A 213 14.28 1.81 -17.54
CA ILE A 213 13.28 1.43 -17.47
C ILE A 213 13.03 0.17 -17.98
N THR A 214 11.99 -0.21 -17.87
CA THR A 214 11.29 -1.35 -18.27
C THR A 214 10.67 -1.06 -19.61
N ASP A 215 10.23 -2.06 -20.29
CA ASP A 215 9.52 -1.91 -21.55
C ASP A 215 8.09 -1.41 -21.32
N TYR A 216 7.59 -1.59 -20.09
CA TYR A 216 6.31 -1.09 -19.62
C TYR A 216 6.36 -0.84 -18.11
N THR A 217 5.98 0.33 -17.67
CA THR A 217 5.99 0.70 -16.24
C THR A 217 4.69 1.38 -15.83
N VAL A 218 3.96 0.72 -14.94
CA VAL A 218 2.92 1.37 -14.16
C VAL A 218 3.51 1.66 -12.79
N PRO A 219 3.66 2.94 -12.41
CA PRO A 219 4.20 3.32 -11.12
C PRO A 219 3.42 2.74 -9.94
N PHE A 220 4.11 2.57 -8.81
CA PHE A 220 3.44 2.44 -7.52
C PHE A 220 2.60 3.70 -7.31
N GLY A 221 1.33 3.49 -7.03
CA GLY A 221 0.42 4.61 -6.87
C GLY A 221 0.83 5.52 -5.73
N ALA A 222 0.58 6.79 -5.91
CA ALA A 222 0.79 7.79 -4.87
C ALA A 222 -0.56 8.31 -4.35
N PHE A 223 -0.84 8.75 -3.12
CA PHE A 223 -2.10 9.33 -2.64
C PHE A 223 -2.23 10.80 -3.01
N GLY A 224 -3.39 11.22 -3.40
CA GLY A 224 -3.50 12.45 -4.07
C GLY A 224 -4.20 13.60 -3.52
N GLY A 225 -4.50 13.65 -2.39
CA GLY A 225 -4.92 14.92 -1.91
C GLY A 225 -6.39 15.18 -1.76
N VAL A 226 -7.25 14.20 -1.95
CA VAL A 226 -8.63 14.26 -1.49
C VAL A 226 -8.83 13.15 -0.48
N GLY A 227 -8.77 13.47 0.83
CA GLY A 227 -9.06 12.51 1.87
C GLY A 227 -10.52 12.05 1.85
N ALA A 228 -10.80 10.88 2.40
CA ALA A 228 -12.15 10.34 2.54
C ALA A 228 -13.06 11.26 3.37
N GLN A 229 -14.36 11.25 3.07
CA GLN A 229 -15.37 12.05 3.75
C GLN A 229 -16.64 11.23 3.99
N GLY A 230 -17.11 11.18 5.23
CA GLY A 230 -18.39 10.59 5.58
C GLY A 230 -19.52 11.63 5.57
N PHE A 231 -20.71 11.21 5.16
CA PHE A 231 -21.91 12.05 5.12
C PHE A 231 -23.06 11.35 5.82
N THR A 232 -23.79 12.10 6.64
CA THR A 232 -25.05 11.66 7.27
C THR A 232 -26.12 12.65 6.94
N LEU A 233 -27.12 12.24 6.17
CA LEU A 233 -28.26 13.02 5.77
C LEU A 233 -29.55 12.42 6.32
N THR A 234 -30.62 13.19 6.32
CA THR A 234 -31.98 12.78 6.69
C THR A 234 -32.98 13.28 5.65
N SER A 235 -34.23 12.89 5.75
CA SER A 235 -35.30 13.35 4.87
C SER A 235 -35.38 14.87 4.74
N SER A 236 -35.00 15.63 5.77
CA SER A 236 -34.96 17.11 5.74
C SER A 236 -33.88 17.67 4.79
N ASN A 237 -32.92 16.88 4.37
CA ASN A 237 -31.89 17.27 3.42
C ASN A 237 -32.30 17.07 1.96
N PHE A 238 -33.49 16.55 1.71
CA PHE A 238 -34.01 16.26 0.39
C PHE A 238 -35.30 17.04 0.15
N ALA A 239 -35.49 17.48 -1.11
CA ALA A 239 -36.71 18.17 -1.55
C ALA A 239 -37.08 17.71 -2.96
N PRO A 240 -38.36 17.81 -3.35
CA PRO A 240 -38.77 17.55 -4.73
C PRO A 240 -38.03 18.46 -5.70
N ASP A 241 -37.45 17.89 -6.74
CA ASP A 241 -36.72 18.62 -7.80
C ASP A 241 -37.14 18.10 -9.19
N PRO A 242 -38.15 18.75 -9.84
CA PRO A 242 -38.63 18.33 -11.15
C PRO A 242 -37.58 18.41 -12.26
N ALA A 243 -36.61 19.33 -12.14
CA ALA A 243 -35.54 19.43 -13.12
C ALA A 243 -34.57 18.25 -13.03
N VAL A 244 -34.22 17.82 -11.81
CA VAL A 244 -33.43 16.64 -11.56
C VAL A 244 -34.21 15.37 -11.99
N ALA A 245 -35.51 15.30 -11.71
CA ALA A 245 -36.35 14.16 -12.15
C ALA A 245 -36.36 14.03 -13.67
N THR A 246 -36.48 15.15 -14.40
CA THR A 246 -36.44 15.16 -15.86
C THR A 246 -35.06 14.73 -16.38
N ALA A 247 -33.99 15.23 -15.80
CA ALA A 247 -32.63 14.87 -16.18
C ALA A 247 -32.30 13.40 -15.90
N LEU A 248 -32.73 12.84 -14.76
CA LEU A 248 -32.62 11.43 -14.43
C LEU A 248 -33.34 10.55 -15.45
N SER A 249 -34.59 10.89 -15.78
CA SER A 249 -35.37 10.15 -16.79
C SER A 249 -34.72 10.21 -18.17
N ALA A 250 -34.21 11.38 -18.58
CA ALA A 250 -33.49 11.53 -19.84
C ALA A 250 -32.19 10.71 -19.89
N ALA A 251 -31.55 10.54 -18.73
CA ALA A 251 -30.35 9.71 -18.58
C ALA A 251 -30.66 8.19 -18.39
N GLY A 252 -31.94 7.80 -18.45
CA GLY A 252 -32.35 6.40 -18.32
C GLY A 252 -32.52 5.91 -16.87
N HIS A 253 -32.49 6.79 -15.90
CA HIS A 253 -32.80 6.45 -14.50
C HIS A 253 -34.32 6.58 -14.26
N HIS A 254 -34.95 5.49 -13.87
CA HIS A 254 -36.38 5.49 -13.57
C HIS A 254 -36.63 5.50 -12.07
N SER A 255 -37.67 6.23 -11.64
CA SER A 255 -38.13 6.21 -10.26
C SER A 255 -39.65 6.01 -10.24
N PHE A 256 -40.10 5.05 -9.43
CA PHE A 256 -41.54 4.79 -9.21
C PHE A 256 -42.14 5.68 -8.11
N SER A 257 -41.29 6.38 -7.36
CA SER A 257 -41.67 7.40 -6.38
C SER A 257 -41.22 8.80 -6.86
N PRO A 258 -41.79 9.91 -6.31
CA PRO A 258 -41.32 11.25 -6.60
C PRO A 258 -39.80 11.38 -6.33
N VAL A 259 -39.04 11.86 -7.31
CA VAL A 259 -37.61 12.10 -7.14
C VAL A 259 -37.37 13.21 -6.11
N LEU A 260 -36.60 12.92 -5.09
CA LEU A 260 -36.15 13.89 -4.11
C LEU A 260 -34.64 14.11 -4.28
N ALA A 261 -34.20 15.37 -4.25
CA ALA A 261 -32.78 15.68 -4.37
C ALA A 261 -32.32 16.66 -3.28
N THR A 262 -31.04 16.64 -2.96
CA THR A 262 -30.46 17.67 -2.10
C THR A 262 -30.59 19.04 -2.80
N PRO A 263 -31.18 20.07 -2.19
CA PRO A 263 -31.44 21.35 -2.87
C PRO A 263 -30.15 22.10 -3.24
N ALA A 264 -29.07 21.85 -2.51
CA ALA A 264 -27.73 22.38 -2.77
C ALA A 264 -26.71 21.24 -2.78
N PRO A 265 -25.51 21.47 -3.33
CA PRO A 265 -24.42 20.50 -3.19
C PRO A 265 -24.14 20.19 -1.73
N PHE A 266 -24.04 18.92 -1.38
CA PHE A 266 -23.61 18.51 -0.05
C PHE A 266 -22.08 18.54 0.06
N GLU A 267 -21.37 18.51 -1.08
CA GLU A 267 -19.93 18.63 -1.16
C GLU A 267 -19.54 19.54 -2.33
N THR A 268 -18.67 20.52 -2.05
CA THR A 268 -17.99 21.30 -3.07
C THR A 268 -16.49 21.17 -2.90
N PHE A 269 -15.78 20.98 -4.00
CA PHE A 269 -14.37 20.71 -3.97
C PHE A 269 -13.64 21.42 -5.11
N SER A 270 -12.48 22.03 -4.81
CA SER A 270 -11.58 22.61 -5.81
C SER A 270 -10.15 22.57 -5.31
N CYS A 271 -9.27 21.97 -6.10
CA CYS A 271 -7.83 21.93 -5.83
C CYS A 271 -7.04 23.03 -6.56
N SER A 272 -7.65 23.72 -7.52
CA SER A 272 -6.93 24.61 -8.44
C SER A 272 -6.54 25.96 -7.86
N SER A 273 -7.08 26.38 -6.72
CA SER A 273 -6.96 27.77 -6.25
C SER A 273 -6.14 27.96 -4.97
N ALA A 274 -5.93 26.94 -4.18
CA ALA A 274 -5.01 26.92 -3.04
C ALA A 274 -4.91 25.49 -2.46
N PRO A 275 -3.76 25.07 -1.90
CA PRO A 275 -3.70 23.86 -1.10
C PRO A 275 -4.65 24.02 0.09
N THR A 276 -5.65 23.16 0.16
CA THR A 276 -6.47 23.01 1.37
C THR A 276 -5.97 21.80 2.14
N THR A 277 -6.46 21.59 3.34
CA THR A 277 -6.14 20.38 4.13
C THR A 277 -6.55 19.08 3.41
N THR A 278 -7.35 19.17 2.36
CA THR A 278 -7.84 18.06 1.55
C THR A 278 -7.18 17.96 0.18
N CYS A 279 -6.43 19.00 -0.27
CA CYS A 279 -5.71 19.01 -1.54
C CYS A 279 -4.22 19.19 -1.28
N THR A 280 -3.45 18.12 -1.24
CA THR A 280 -1.99 18.19 -0.98
C THR A 280 -1.17 18.52 -2.22
N ASN A 281 -1.69 18.26 -3.43
CA ASN A 281 -1.00 18.44 -4.71
C ASN A 281 -1.76 19.36 -5.67
N ALA A 282 -2.14 20.55 -5.19
CA ALA A 282 -2.92 21.52 -5.98
C ALA A 282 -2.29 21.89 -7.33
N SER A 283 -0.97 21.81 -7.47
CA SER A 283 -0.26 22.07 -8.73
C SER A 283 -0.47 20.99 -9.80
N THR A 284 -0.86 19.78 -9.41
CA THR A 284 -1.05 18.64 -10.31
C THR A 284 -2.50 18.23 -10.48
N LEU A 285 -3.39 18.72 -9.60
CA LEU A 285 -4.81 18.39 -9.53
C LEU A 285 -5.64 19.64 -9.81
N ASP A 286 -6.15 19.78 -11.01
CA ASP A 286 -7.17 20.78 -11.33
C ASP A 286 -8.57 20.14 -11.27
N VAL A 287 -8.94 19.66 -10.09
CA VAL A 287 -10.24 19.00 -9.85
C VAL A 287 -11.22 20.00 -9.26
N LYS A 288 -12.37 20.15 -9.88
CA LYS A 288 -13.48 20.96 -9.40
C LYS A 288 -14.78 20.18 -9.51
N PHE A 289 -15.51 20.08 -8.43
CA PHE A 289 -16.86 19.52 -8.46
C PHE A 289 -17.77 20.12 -7.39
N ALA A 290 -19.08 20.02 -7.65
CA ALA A 290 -20.13 20.38 -6.72
C ALA A 290 -21.21 19.30 -6.78
N ILE A 291 -21.21 18.42 -5.80
CA ILE A 291 -21.96 17.16 -5.83
C ILE A 291 -23.30 17.29 -5.11
N ARG A 292 -24.37 16.88 -5.79
CA ARG A 292 -25.71 16.66 -5.23
C ARG A 292 -26.03 15.17 -5.25
N ALA A 293 -27.00 14.77 -4.44
CA ALA A 293 -27.59 13.43 -4.44
C ALA A 293 -29.09 13.51 -4.76
N ALA A 294 -29.56 12.60 -5.58
CA ALA A 294 -30.97 12.35 -5.82
C ALA A 294 -31.35 10.95 -5.31
N ALA A 295 -32.43 10.87 -4.54
CA ALA A 295 -33.02 9.61 -4.10
C ALA A 295 -34.09 9.17 -5.10
N ILE A 296 -34.00 7.94 -5.57
CA ILE A 296 -34.94 7.30 -6.48
C ILE A 296 -35.41 5.97 -5.91
N ASP A 297 -36.57 5.54 -6.36
CA ASP A 297 -37.21 4.28 -6.05
C ASP A 297 -37.21 3.42 -7.31
N THR A 298 -36.43 2.36 -7.33
CA THR A 298 -36.31 1.46 -8.47
C THR A 298 -37.30 0.31 -8.45
N THR A 299 -38.12 0.21 -7.40
CA THR A 299 -39.07 -0.89 -7.19
C THR A 299 -40.51 -0.45 -7.48
N ASN A 300 -41.23 -1.19 -8.33
CA ASN A 300 -42.63 -0.93 -8.65
C ASN A 300 -43.55 -1.72 -7.73
N ASP A 301 -43.60 -1.37 -6.44
CA ASP A 301 -44.38 -2.06 -5.42
C ASP A 301 -45.57 -1.25 -4.91
N GLY A 302 -45.81 -0.08 -5.47
CA GLY A 302 -46.92 0.82 -5.11
C GLY A 302 -46.73 1.59 -3.81
N LYS A 303 -45.51 1.58 -3.23
CA LYS A 303 -45.14 2.36 -2.04
C LYS A 303 -44.17 3.46 -2.41
N VAL A 304 -44.08 4.44 -1.54
CA VAL A 304 -43.02 5.45 -1.61
C VAL A 304 -41.85 4.95 -0.76
N ASN A 305 -40.83 4.40 -1.43
CA ASN A 305 -39.66 3.82 -0.79
C ASN A 305 -38.43 4.07 -1.66
N TYR A 306 -37.43 4.72 -1.08
CA TYR A 306 -36.18 5.04 -1.77
C TYR A 306 -35.15 3.93 -1.53
N ASP A 307 -34.57 3.39 -2.59
CA ASP A 307 -33.60 2.29 -2.54
C ASP A 307 -32.26 2.64 -3.20
N THR A 308 -32.18 3.77 -3.88
CA THR A 308 -31.00 4.14 -4.67
C THR A 308 -30.71 5.64 -4.55
N LEU A 309 -29.44 5.99 -4.39
CA LEU A 309 -28.95 7.36 -4.52
C LEU A 309 -28.18 7.50 -5.83
N VAL A 310 -28.48 8.58 -6.54
CA VAL A 310 -27.73 9.01 -7.73
C VAL A 310 -26.93 10.25 -7.36
N PHE A 311 -25.62 10.15 -7.40
CA PHE A 311 -24.71 11.28 -7.20
C PHE A 311 -24.41 11.94 -8.52
N PHE A 312 -24.40 13.27 -8.55
CA PHE A 312 -24.13 14.02 -9.78
C PHE A 312 -23.46 15.36 -9.50
N ASP A 313 -22.58 15.76 -10.42
CA ASP A 313 -21.96 17.09 -10.40
C ASP A 313 -22.91 18.11 -11.03
N THR A 314 -23.19 19.20 -10.33
CA THR A 314 -24.09 20.25 -10.81
C THR A 314 -23.61 20.94 -12.08
N THR A 315 -22.30 20.91 -12.37
CA THR A 315 -21.73 21.57 -13.56
C THR A 315 -21.73 20.66 -14.78
N ARG A 316 -21.68 19.34 -14.58
CA ARG A 316 -21.62 18.34 -15.66
C ARG A 316 -22.96 17.66 -15.92
N GLY A 317 -23.88 17.78 -14.98
CA GLY A 317 -25.22 17.22 -15.09
C GLY A 317 -25.29 15.71 -14.84
N ILE A 318 -26.44 15.13 -15.18
CA ILE A 318 -26.73 13.71 -15.02
C ILE A 318 -26.57 13.04 -16.37
N THR A 319 -25.84 11.94 -16.43
CA THR A 319 -25.67 11.12 -17.63
C THR A 319 -26.10 9.67 -17.37
N ALA A 320 -26.32 8.91 -18.42
CA ALA A 320 -26.52 7.47 -18.28
C ALA A 320 -25.21 6.80 -17.82
N GLY A 321 -25.26 6.04 -16.71
CA GLY A 321 -24.13 5.20 -16.29
C GLY A 321 -24.08 3.91 -17.08
N PRO A 322 -23.04 3.09 -16.94
CA PRO A 322 -21.85 3.26 -16.15
C PRO A 322 -20.82 4.15 -16.84
N PHE A 323 -19.90 4.71 -16.06
CA PHE A 323 -18.84 5.56 -16.59
C PHE A 323 -17.65 4.75 -17.00
N SER A 324 -17.12 5.05 -18.20
CA SER A 324 -15.78 4.61 -18.59
C SER A 324 -14.84 5.81 -18.65
N PRO A 325 -13.56 5.61 -18.37
CA PRO A 325 -12.59 6.68 -18.51
C PRO A 325 -12.47 7.15 -19.98
N PRO A 326 -12.24 8.41 -20.20
CA PRO A 326 -12.13 9.55 -19.27
C PRO A 326 -13.46 10.26 -19.03
N SER A 327 -14.52 9.55 -18.72
CA SER A 327 -15.82 10.17 -18.58
C SER A 327 -16.01 10.87 -17.24
N THR A 328 -16.87 11.86 -17.24
CA THR A 328 -17.34 12.59 -16.09
C THR A 328 -18.85 12.50 -16.03
N GLY A 329 -19.42 12.45 -14.84
CA GLY A 329 -20.88 12.38 -14.70
C GLY A 329 -21.29 11.65 -13.42
N PRO A 330 -22.59 11.41 -13.22
CA PRO A 330 -23.09 10.79 -12.01
C PRO A 330 -22.74 9.30 -11.94
N ALA A 331 -22.46 8.85 -10.73
CA ALA A 331 -22.50 7.47 -10.35
C ALA A 331 -23.56 7.28 -9.29
N TYR A 332 -24.16 6.12 -9.20
CA TYR A 332 -25.11 5.78 -8.15
C TYR A 332 -24.68 4.50 -7.43
N ALA A 333 -25.10 4.38 -6.17
CA ALA A 333 -24.86 3.20 -5.39
C ALA A 333 -26.15 2.73 -4.74
N LYS A 334 -26.34 1.42 -4.64
CA LYS A 334 -27.45 0.82 -3.92
C LYS A 334 -27.07 0.57 -2.47
N PHE A 335 -28.06 0.61 -1.58
CA PHE A 335 -27.87 0.27 -0.18
C PHE A 335 -27.29 -1.15 -0.03
N GLY A 336 -26.27 -1.28 0.82
CA GLY A 336 -25.58 -2.55 1.06
C GLY A 336 -24.90 -3.16 -0.17
N GLY A 337 -24.79 -2.39 -1.22
CA GLY A 337 -24.34 -2.85 -2.52
C GLY A 337 -22.96 -2.34 -2.90
N GLU A 338 -22.62 -2.58 -4.13
CA GLU A 338 -21.37 -2.20 -4.73
C GLU A 338 -21.24 -0.70 -4.89
N ASN A 339 -20.03 -0.23 -4.69
CA ASN A 339 -19.66 1.13 -4.93
C ASN A 339 -19.62 1.44 -6.43
N ALA A 340 -20.31 2.49 -6.85
CA ALA A 340 -20.26 2.99 -8.21
C ALA A 340 -19.26 4.16 -8.29
N PRO A 341 -18.14 4.03 -9.04
CA PRO A 341 -17.14 5.07 -9.14
C PRO A 341 -17.64 6.31 -9.89
N PHE A 342 -17.15 7.45 -9.48
CA PHE A 342 -17.50 8.77 -10.02
C PHE A 342 -16.22 9.54 -10.33
N PHE A 343 -16.02 9.93 -11.60
CA PHE A 343 -14.74 10.40 -12.11
C PHE A 343 -14.74 11.82 -12.62
N PHE A 344 -13.62 12.50 -12.33
CA PHE A 344 -13.32 13.82 -12.86
C PHE A 344 -11.96 13.81 -13.54
N GLU A 345 -11.83 14.48 -14.65
CA GLU A 345 -10.58 14.75 -15.31
C GLU A 345 -10.20 16.20 -15.06
N GLY A 346 -9.03 16.43 -14.46
CA GLY A 346 -8.43 17.74 -14.32
C GLY A 346 -7.44 18.03 -15.44
N SER A 347 -7.04 19.30 -15.61
CA SER A 347 -6.10 19.71 -16.64
C SER A 347 -4.70 19.09 -16.46
N GLY A 348 -4.32 18.76 -15.23
CA GLY A 348 -3.02 18.19 -14.91
C GLY A 348 -3.05 16.74 -14.40
N ALA A 349 -4.23 16.17 -14.15
CA ALA A 349 -4.37 14.83 -13.60
C ALA A 349 -5.73 14.24 -13.92
N LYS A 350 -5.78 12.91 -13.94
CA LYS A 350 -7.02 12.14 -14.07
C LYS A 350 -7.35 11.56 -12.70
N VAL A 351 -8.46 12.04 -12.11
CA VAL A 351 -8.87 11.72 -10.74
C VAL A 351 -10.27 11.15 -10.75
N GLY A 352 -10.51 10.15 -9.90
CA GLY A 352 -11.84 9.62 -9.63
C GLY A 352 -12.30 9.91 -8.21
N ALA A 353 -13.60 9.94 -8.02
CA ALA A 353 -14.23 9.85 -6.72
C ALA A 353 -15.18 8.65 -6.73
N ALA A 354 -15.24 7.94 -5.63
CA ALA A 354 -16.12 6.80 -5.47
C ALA A 354 -16.97 6.99 -4.21
N TYR A 355 -18.24 6.66 -4.32
CA TYR A 355 -19.19 6.76 -3.22
C TYR A 355 -19.67 5.37 -2.81
N PHE A 356 -19.78 5.15 -1.52
CA PHE A 356 -20.34 3.93 -0.95
C PHE A 356 -21.52 4.30 -0.04
N VAL A 357 -22.70 3.81 -0.34
CA VAL A 357 -23.90 4.02 0.49
C VAL A 357 -23.96 2.91 1.53
N SER A 358 -23.80 3.26 2.79
CA SER A 358 -23.77 2.30 3.90
C SER A 358 -25.12 2.16 4.58
N ALA A 359 -25.97 3.19 4.53
CA ALA A 359 -27.34 3.13 5.05
C ALA A 359 -28.27 4.00 4.19
N LEU A 360 -29.42 3.44 3.81
CA LEU A 360 -30.48 4.15 3.10
C LEU A 360 -31.84 3.65 3.60
N ALA A 361 -32.44 4.40 4.54
CA ALA A 361 -33.80 4.11 4.97
C ALA A 361 -34.80 4.45 3.85
N PRO A 362 -35.82 3.62 3.59
CA PRO A 362 -36.79 3.84 2.53
C PRO A 362 -37.55 5.17 2.61
N ASP A 363 -37.67 5.78 3.78
CA ASP A 363 -38.27 7.08 4.03
C ASP A 363 -37.23 8.23 4.13
N LEU A 364 -35.97 7.94 3.84
CA LEU A 364 -34.81 8.83 3.98
C LEU A 364 -34.56 9.33 5.41
N SER A 365 -35.15 8.70 6.43
CA SER A 365 -34.89 9.07 7.83
C SER A 365 -33.44 8.91 8.23
N VAL A 366 -32.72 7.98 7.60
CA VAL A 366 -31.29 7.75 7.75
C VAL A 366 -30.68 7.53 6.35
N VAL A 367 -29.74 8.38 5.98
CA VAL A 367 -28.96 8.24 4.75
C VAL A 367 -27.49 8.44 5.11
N ARG A 368 -26.68 7.38 5.09
CA ARG A 368 -25.24 7.47 5.31
C ARG A 368 -24.48 6.96 4.11
N PHE A 369 -23.47 7.68 3.74
CA PHE A 369 -22.56 7.29 2.65
C PHE A 369 -21.19 7.92 2.84
N ALA A 370 -20.20 7.33 2.20
CA ALA A 370 -18.84 7.84 2.16
C ALA A 370 -18.47 8.23 0.73
N ARG A 371 -17.69 9.29 0.59
CA ARG A 371 -16.80 9.46 -0.55
C ARG A 371 -15.42 8.95 -0.13
N TYR A 372 -14.92 8.00 -0.86
CA TYR A 372 -13.57 7.49 -0.63
C TYR A 372 -12.51 8.52 -1.02
N SER A 373 -11.29 8.29 -0.58
CA SER A 373 -10.15 9.12 -1.00
C SER A 373 -10.09 9.18 -2.53
N GLY A 374 -9.83 10.35 -3.05
CA GLY A 374 -9.60 10.50 -4.48
C GLY A 374 -8.10 10.37 -4.78
N ASP A 375 -7.71 9.59 -5.76
CA ASP A 375 -6.32 9.21 -6.01
C ASP A 375 -5.95 9.11 -7.52
N PHE A 376 -4.68 9.11 -8.07
CA PHE A 376 -4.20 9.02 -9.47
C PHE A 376 -2.92 8.18 -9.63
N ILE A 377 -2.60 7.56 -10.69
CA ILE A 377 -1.26 7.04 -10.98
C ILE A 377 -0.36 8.22 -11.37
N PRO A 378 0.86 8.36 -10.80
CA PRO A 378 1.77 9.43 -11.19
C PRO A 378 2.09 9.40 -12.69
N ARG A 379 1.73 10.47 -13.39
CA ARG A 379 2.00 10.61 -14.84
C ARG A 379 3.39 11.19 -15.07
N ASN A 380 4.41 10.55 -14.50
CA ASN A 380 5.79 10.93 -14.69
C ASN A 380 6.18 10.88 -16.19
N THR A 381 6.84 11.90 -16.68
CA THR A 381 7.15 12.05 -18.12
C THR A 381 7.62 10.77 -18.80
N PRO A 382 8.52 9.99 -18.20
CA PRO A 382 9.04 8.80 -18.88
C PRO A 382 8.06 7.62 -18.97
N VAL A 383 6.97 7.62 -18.21
CA VAL A 383 5.98 6.51 -18.15
C VAL A 383 4.55 6.95 -18.48
N ILE A 384 4.38 8.19 -18.92
CA ILE A 384 3.06 8.78 -19.16
C ILE A 384 2.21 7.96 -20.14
N ALA A 385 2.84 7.34 -21.14
CA ALA A 385 2.13 6.52 -22.11
C ALA A 385 1.58 5.22 -21.48
N ASP A 386 2.35 4.61 -20.58
CA ASP A 386 1.96 3.39 -19.88
C ASP A 386 0.85 3.69 -18.86
N VAL A 387 0.95 4.82 -18.17
CA VAL A 387 -0.10 5.30 -17.25
C VAL A 387 -1.38 5.63 -18.00
N ASP A 388 -1.29 6.29 -19.15
CA ASP A 388 -2.46 6.60 -19.97
C ASP A 388 -3.06 5.32 -20.60
N ASP A 389 -2.25 4.30 -20.87
CA ASP A 389 -2.75 2.99 -21.26
C ASP A 389 -3.65 2.38 -20.18
N ILE A 390 -3.22 2.41 -18.92
CA ILE A 390 -4.05 1.95 -17.80
C ILE A 390 -5.30 2.82 -17.67
N ASN A 391 -5.14 4.13 -17.62
CA ASN A 391 -6.27 5.05 -17.48
C ASN A 391 -7.33 4.90 -18.57
N ASN A 392 -6.96 4.52 -19.76
CA ASN A 392 -7.88 4.38 -20.89
C ASN A 392 -8.51 2.99 -21.05
N ASN A 393 -7.89 1.95 -20.51
CA ASN A 393 -8.30 0.57 -20.79
C ASN A 393 -8.70 -0.22 -19.54
N ILE A 394 -8.16 0.08 -18.37
CA ILE A 394 -8.56 -0.52 -17.09
C ILE A 394 -9.31 0.50 -16.26
N GLY A 395 -8.80 1.70 -16.34
CA GLY A 395 -9.38 2.78 -15.65
C GLY A 395 -8.40 3.52 -14.73
N PHE A 396 -8.90 4.57 -14.01
CA PHE A 396 -8.11 5.38 -13.08
C PHE A 396 -7.90 4.59 -11.79
N TRP A 397 -7.05 5.00 -10.90
CA TRP A 397 -6.71 4.28 -9.68
C TRP A 397 -7.93 4.04 -8.77
N ARG A 398 -8.15 2.84 -8.33
CA ARG A 398 -9.21 2.55 -7.35
C ARG A 398 -8.78 3.00 -5.96
N PRO A 399 -9.72 3.44 -5.13
CA PRO A 399 -9.40 3.77 -3.74
C PRO A 399 -8.74 2.58 -3.04
N GLN A 400 -7.54 2.80 -2.52
CA GLN A 400 -6.89 1.85 -1.64
C GLN A 400 -7.64 1.78 -0.31
N ALA A 401 -7.51 0.69 0.42
CA ALA A 401 -8.07 0.55 1.75
C ALA A 401 -7.55 1.66 2.69
N ASP A 402 -8.41 2.61 3.02
CA ASP A 402 -8.03 3.82 3.77
C ASP A 402 -8.21 3.61 5.28
N PHE A 403 -7.11 3.41 5.99
CA PHE A 403 -7.07 3.22 7.45
C PHE A 403 -7.75 4.33 8.24
N ARG A 404 -7.77 5.56 7.72
CA ARG A 404 -8.38 6.70 8.39
C ARG A 404 -9.90 6.60 8.50
N ILE A 405 -10.53 5.73 7.71
CA ILE A 405 -11.97 5.45 7.80
C ILE A 405 -12.28 4.61 9.05
N PRO A 406 -11.73 3.39 9.22
CA PRO A 406 -11.98 2.60 10.43
C PRO A 406 -11.45 3.26 11.71
N GLU A 407 -10.41 4.06 11.62
CA GLU A 407 -9.88 4.84 12.73
C GLU A 407 -10.66 6.12 13.03
N ARG A 408 -11.68 6.45 12.23
CA ARG A 408 -12.48 7.68 12.31
C ARG A 408 -11.67 8.97 12.29
N LEU A 409 -10.50 8.94 11.67
CA LEU A 409 -9.64 10.12 11.50
C LEU A 409 -10.08 10.98 10.30
N SER A 410 -10.75 10.39 9.33
CA SER A 410 -11.36 11.13 8.23
C SER A 410 -12.64 11.83 8.70
N PRO A 411 -12.93 13.05 8.18
CA PRO A 411 -14.10 13.81 8.60
C PRO A 411 -15.42 13.07 8.32
N GLY A 412 -16.39 13.25 9.22
CA GLY A 412 -17.76 12.77 9.03
C GLY A 412 -18.01 11.32 9.49
N PHE A 413 -17.00 10.54 9.82
CA PHE A 413 -17.15 9.12 10.20
C PHE A 413 -17.44 8.87 11.68
N THR A 414 -17.38 9.87 12.53
CA THR A 414 -17.51 9.71 14.00
C THR A 414 -18.74 8.94 14.45
N ASN A 415 -19.86 9.09 13.74
CA ASN A 415 -21.14 8.49 14.10
C ASN A 415 -21.55 7.29 13.22
N PHE A 416 -20.62 6.79 12.39
CA PHE A 416 -20.89 5.58 11.62
C PHE A 416 -20.78 4.34 12.50
N PRO A 417 -21.70 3.38 12.43
CA PRO A 417 -21.52 2.07 13.06
C PRO A 417 -20.28 1.34 12.54
N ASP A 418 -19.61 0.57 13.40
CA ASP A 418 -18.41 -0.19 13.03
C ASP A 418 -18.65 -1.06 11.80
N VAL A 419 -19.76 -1.78 11.76
CA VAL A 419 -20.10 -2.67 10.64
C VAL A 419 -20.25 -1.96 9.29
N GLU A 420 -20.66 -0.70 9.27
CA GLU A 420 -20.73 0.09 8.03
C GLU A 420 -19.34 0.49 7.56
N ILE A 421 -18.49 0.89 8.50
CA ILE A 421 -17.10 1.26 8.24
C ILE A 421 -16.30 0.03 7.79
N GLU A 422 -16.50 -1.10 8.45
CA GLU A 422 -15.86 -2.37 8.11
C GLU A 422 -16.26 -2.82 6.69
N ALA A 423 -17.55 -2.69 6.32
CA ALA A 423 -18.01 -3.00 4.97
C ALA A 423 -17.40 -2.10 3.88
N MET A 424 -17.17 -0.80 4.18
CA MET A 424 -16.46 0.11 3.29
C MET A 424 -15.01 -0.34 3.08
N PHE A 425 -14.35 -0.76 4.15
CA PHE A 425 -12.98 -1.24 4.07
C PHE A 425 -12.88 -2.52 3.22
N GLU A 426 -13.78 -3.49 3.41
CA GLU A 426 -13.84 -4.70 2.58
C GLU A 426 -14.10 -4.38 1.10
N ASP A 427 -14.97 -3.41 0.80
CA ASP A 427 -15.23 -2.98 -0.57
C ASP A 427 -13.95 -2.39 -1.21
N MET A 428 -13.22 -1.54 -0.49
CA MET A 428 -11.95 -1.01 -0.96
C MET A 428 -10.91 -2.11 -1.18
N VAL A 429 -10.76 -3.05 -0.26
CA VAL A 429 -9.89 -4.24 -0.41
C VAL A 429 -10.23 -5.00 -1.70
N LYS A 430 -11.50 -5.35 -1.87
CA LYS A 430 -11.98 -6.10 -3.04
C LYS A 430 -11.70 -5.36 -4.35
N THR A 431 -12.08 -4.10 -4.42
CA THR A 431 -12.01 -3.32 -5.66
C THR A 431 -10.59 -2.95 -6.02
N PHE A 432 -9.75 -2.65 -5.03
CA PHE A 432 -8.36 -2.30 -5.25
C PHE A 432 -7.51 -3.49 -5.69
N VAL A 433 -7.64 -4.65 -5.06
CA VAL A 433 -6.92 -5.86 -5.46
C VAL A 433 -7.32 -6.30 -6.87
N ARG A 434 -8.62 -6.25 -7.22
CA ARG A 434 -9.07 -6.52 -8.59
C ARG A 434 -8.42 -5.56 -9.60
N TYR A 435 -8.30 -4.30 -9.24
CA TYR A 435 -7.66 -3.29 -10.08
C TYR A 435 -6.16 -3.59 -10.29
N GLN A 436 -5.43 -3.89 -9.22
CA GLN A 436 -4.01 -4.26 -9.31
C GLN A 436 -3.81 -5.55 -10.12
N ALA A 437 -4.67 -6.56 -9.92
CA ALA A 437 -4.64 -7.79 -10.72
C ALA A 437 -4.88 -7.51 -12.21
N ALA A 438 -5.82 -6.62 -12.55
CA ALA A 438 -6.08 -6.23 -13.94
C ALA A 438 -4.90 -5.49 -14.56
N ILE A 439 -4.17 -4.66 -13.80
CA ILE A 439 -2.93 -4.02 -14.27
C ILE A 439 -1.86 -5.09 -14.54
N GLY A 440 -1.67 -6.05 -13.63
CA GLY A 440 -0.72 -7.15 -13.82
C GLY A 440 -1.07 -8.01 -15.04
N GLU A 441 -2.33 -8.40 -15.19
CA GLU A 441 -2.84 -9.13 -16.37
C GLU A 441 -2.60 -8.34 -17.66
N ARG A 442 -2.85 -7.03 -17.66
CA ARG A 442 -2.62 -6.18 -18.83
C ARG A 442 -1.15 -6.10 -19.19
N ALA A 443 -0.27 -5.95 -18.20
CA ALA A 443 1.18 -5.95 -18.40
C ALA A 443 1.62 -7.25 -19.10
N ILE A 444 1.11 -8.40 -18.68
CA ILE A 444 1.40 -9.72 -19.28
C ILE A 444 0.85 -9.82 -20.70
N ARG A 445 -0.42 -9.47 -20.90
CA ARG A 445 -1.10 -9.63 -22.22
C ARG A 445 -0.53 -8.68 -23.28
N ASN A 446 -0.15 -7.48 -22.90
CA ASN A 446 0.44 -6.51 -23.83
C ASN A 446 1.92 -6.77 -24.10
N HIS A 447 2.61 -7.47 -23.19
CA HIS A 447 4.03 -7.80 -23.27
C HIS A 447 4.30 -9.30 -23.10
N PRO A 448 3.68 -10.17 -23.93
CA PRO A 448 3.84 -11.61 -23.80
C PRO A 448 5.26 -12.07 -24.09
N ASP A 449 6.08 -11.23 -24.72
CA ASP A 449 7.51 -11.43 -24.99
C ASP A 449 8.43 -10.90 -23.87
N ALA A 450 7.88 -10.37 -22.77
CA ALA A 450 8.67 -9.97 -21.63
C ALA A 450 9.46 -11.14 -21.04
N ASP A 451 10.69 -10.89 -20.63
CA ASP A 451 11.49 -11.87 -19.90
C ASP A 451 11.07 -11.92 -18.43
N LEU A 452 10.77 -10.77 -17.85
CA LEU A 452 10.28 -10.62 -16.47
C LEU A 452 9.08 -9.68 -16.43
N VAL A 453 8.03 -10.07 -15.70
CA VAL A 453 6.94 -9.18 -15.27
C VAL A 453 6.92 -9.17 -13.75
N MET A 454 6.94 -7.98 -13.15
CA MET A 454 6.89 -7.78 -11.70
C MET A 454 5.56 -7.13 -11.33
N VAL A 455 4.78 -7.77 -10.46
CA VAL A 455 3.45 -7.32 -10.06
C VAL A 455 3.38 -7.17 -8.54
N TYR A 456 2.81 -6.09 -8.06
CA TYR A 456 2.55 -5.85 -6.65
C TYR A 456 1.05 -5.84 -6.35
N ILE A 457 0.68 -6.50 -5.27
CA ILE A 457 -0.67 -6.56 -4.71
C ILE A 457 -0.58 -6.15 -3.24
N GLU A 458 -1.32 -5.12 -2.85
CA GLU A 458 -1.25 -4.51 -1.52
C GLU A 458 -1.82 -5.39 -0.40
N GLN A 459 -2.62 -6.39 -0.71
CA GLN A 459 -3.22 -7.25 0.30
C GLN A 459 -2.40 -8.55 0.49
N PRO A 460 -2.36 -9.09 1.73
CA PRO A 460 -3.21 -8.80 2.90
C PRO A 460 -2.75 -7.69 3.86
N ASP A 461 -1.67 -6.96 3.59
CA ASP A 461 -1.07 -5.96 4.48
C ASP A 461 -2.10 -5.02 5.12
N GLY A 462 -2.87 -4.29 4.30
CA GLY A 462 -3.85 -3.34 4.79
C GLY A 462 -4.90 -3.96 5.72
N SER A 463 -5.32 -5.20 5.44
CA SER A 463 -6.25 -5.92 6.30
C SER A 463 -5.59 -6.41 7.58
N GLU A 464 -4.34 -6.82 7.55
CA GLU A 464 -3.62 -7.23 8.76
C GLU A 464 -3.34 -6.05 9.68
N HIS A 465 -3.03 -4.88 9.16
CA HIS A 465 -2.96 -3.66 9.95
C HIS A 465 -4.27 -3.43 10.73
N GLN A 466 -5.41 -3.48 10.06
CA GLN A 466 -6.69 -3.11 10.66
C GLN A 466 -7.36 -4.20 11.50
N PHE A 467 -7.10 -5.48 11.21
CA PHE A 467 -7.91 -6.57 11.74
C PHE A 467 -7.13 -7.70 12.44
N LEU A 468 -5.79 -7.58 12.58
CA LEU A 468 -4.99 -8.61 13.25
C LEU A 468 -5.19 -8.58 14.78
N LEU A 469 -6.40 -8.79 15.22
CA LEU A 469 -6.82 -8.82 16.62
C LEU A 469 -6.71 -10.25 17.16
N ILE A 470 -5.51 -10.63 17.59
CA ILE A 470 -5.18 -11.99 18.04
C ILE A 470 -4.46 -12.04 19.39
N ASP A 471 -3.95 -10.92 19.89
CA ASP A 471 -3.27 -10.82 21.18
C ASP A 471 -4.26 -10.26 22.25
N PRO A 472 -4.43 -10.93 23.40
CA PRO A 472 -5.35 -10.48 24.44
C PRO A 472 -5.00 -9.13 25.06
N ARG A 473 -3.82 -8.58 24.78
CA ARG A 473 -3.40 -7.25 25.24
C ARG A 473 -3.91 -6.12 24.36
N GLN A 474 -4.38 -6.42 23.14
CA GLN A 474 -4.79 -5.43 22.16
C GLN A 474 -6.11 -4.76 22.56
N GLY A 475 -6.18 -3.45 22.37
CA GLY A 475 -7.40 -2.68 22.36
C GLY A 475 -8.21 -2.66 23.66
N THR A 476 -7.59 -2.34 24.78
CA THR A 476 -8.15 -2.59 26.10
C THR A 476 -8.47 -1.35 26.93
N ASN A 477 -9.03 -0.30 26.37
CA ASN A 477 -9.65 0.74 27.20
C ASN A 477 -11.19 0.65 27.12
N PRO A 478 -11.85 0.01 28.11
CA PRO A 478 -13.31 -0.21 28.07
C PRO A 478 -14.13 1.06 28.23
N THR A 479 -13.52 2.16 28.64
CA THR A 479 -14.21 3.42 28.91
C THR A 479 -14.13 4.41 27.76
N ASP A 480 -13.34 4.13 26.73
CA ASP A 480 -13.21 4.96 25.54
C ASP A 480 -13.93 4.33 24.34
N PRO A 481 -15.00 4.98 23.83
CA PRO A 481 -15.73 4.47 22.67
C PRO A 481 -14.89 4.44 21.38
N ASN A 482 -13.78 5.19 21.32
CA ASN A 482 -12.85 5.19 20.20
C ASN A 482 -11.76 4.13 20.35
N SER A 483 -11.69 3.44 21.50
CA SER A 483 -10.77 2.34 21.71
C SER A 483 -11.12 1.20 20.79
N ILE A 484 -10.17 0.79 19.98
CA ILE A 484 -10.27 -0.37 19.14
C ILE A 484 -10.37 -1.63 20.00
N GLY A 485 -10.62 -2.73 19.69
CA GLY A 485 -10.61 -3.93 20.50
C GLY A 485 -11.81 -4.17 21.41
N ALA A 486 -12.48 -3.13 21.82
CA ALA A 486 -13.71 -3.20 22.62
C ALA A 486 -13.70 -4.35 23.66
N ASN A 487 -12.66 -4.44 24.49
CA ASN A 487 -12.44 -5.50 25.48
C ASN A 487 -12.34 -6.92 24.90
N GLN A 488 -11.85 -7.08 23.67
CA GLN A 488 -11.81 -8.39 23.01
C GLN A 488 -13.21 -9.00 22.86
N ASP A 489 -14.22 -8.19 22.52
CA ASP A 489 -15.54 -8.69 22.20
C ASP A 489 -15.44 -9.89 21.24
N PRO A 490 -15.88 -11.10 21.64
CA PRO A 490 -15.74 -12.29 20.81
C PRO A 490 -16.39 -12.15 19.42
N ALA A 491 -17.48 -11.39 19.31
CA ALA A 491 -18.14 -11.15 18.03
C ALA A 491 -17.28 -10.26 17.12
N LYS A 492 -16.62 -9.24 17.67
CA LYS A 492 -15.69 -8.38 16.93
C LYS A 492 -14.44 -9.15 16.53
N VAL A 493 -13.84 -9.94 17.42
CA VAL A 493 -12.71 -10.80 17.12
C VAL A 493 -13.04 -11.77 15.97
N ALA A 494 -14.20 -12.42 16.03
CA ALA A 494 -14.65 -13.34 14.99
C ALA A 494 -14.84 -12.63 13.63
N ARG A 495 -15.41 -11.43 13.59
CA ARG A 495 -15.55 -10.64 12.36
C ARG A 495 -14.18 -10.28 11.78
N TYR A 496 -13.26 -9.82 12.61
CA TYR A 496 -11.93 -9.41 12.18
C TYR A 496 -11.13 -10.58 11.60
N GLN A 497 -11.26 -11.76 12.16
CA GLN A 497 -10.68 -12.97 11.58
C GLN A 497 -11.28 -13.29 10.19
N GLN A 498 -12.57 -12.99 9.96
CA GLN A 498 -13.17 -13.16 8.63
C GLN A 498 -12.62 -12.15 7.63
N TYR A 499 -12.35 -10.91 8.03
CA TYR A 499 -11.74 -9.90 7.16
C TYR A 499 -10.31 -10.29 6.75
N ILE A 500 -9.51 -10.84 7.66
CA ILE A 500 -8.20 -11.41 7.30
C ILE A 500 -8.36 -12.55 6.27
N ARG A 501 -9.29 -13.49 6.50
CA ARG A 501 -9.58 -14.58 5.54
C ARG A 501 -10.00 -14.04 4.19
N PHE A 502 -10.85 -13.04 4.16
CA PHE A 502 -11.32 -12.38 2.94
C PHE A 502 -10.18 -11.72 2.16
N ALA A 503 -9.24 -11.06 2.85
CA ALA A 503 -8.07 -10.47 2.22
C ALA A 503 -7.20 -11.52 1.52
N TYR A 504 -6.90 -12.64 2.19
CA TYR A 504 -6.14 -13.75 1.59
C TYR A 504 -6.90 -14.40 0.42
N GLN A 505 -8.22 -14.59 0.53
CA GLN A 505 -9.03 -15.10 -0.59
C GLN A 505 -9.03 -14.15 -1.79
N THR A 506 -9.01 -12.85 -1.54
CA THR A 506 -8.99 -11.83 -2.59
C THR A 506 -7.61 -11.80 -3.26
N ALA A 507 -6.53 -11.87 -2.48
CA ALA A 507 -5.16 -11.99 -2.99
C ALA A 507 -4.95 -13.31 -3.78
N ASP A 508 -5.47 -14.43 -3.31
CA ASP A 508 -5.41 -15.73 -4.02
C ASP A 508 -6.07 -15.68 -5.40
N LYS A 509 -7.23 -15.00 -5.50
CA LYS A 509 -7.91 -14.79 -6.79
C LYS A 509 -7.07 -13.93 -7.73
N ALA A 510 -6.40 -12.90 -7.22
CA ALA A 510 -5.49 -12.06 -8.00
C ALA A 510 -4.29 -12.87 -8.50
N VAL A 511 -3.66 -13.67 -7.65
CA VAL A 511 -2.58 -14.59 -8.03
C VAL A 511 -3.05 -15.55 -9.13
N LYS A 512 -4.23 -16.15 -8.95
CA LYS A 512 -4.80 -17.05 -9.97
C LYS A 512 -5.02 -16.34 -11.31
N GLN A 513 -5.60 -15.15 -11.32
CA GLN A 513 -5.83 -14.35 -12.52
C GLN A 513 -4.52 -14.05 -13.28
N ILE A 514 -3.47 -13.64 -12.53
CA ILE A 514 -2.16 -13.35 -13.09
C ILE A 514 -1.50 -14.61 -13.65
N MET A 515 -1.59 -15.74 -12.92
CA MET A 515 -1.09 -17.04 -13.38
C MET A 515 -1.77 -17.50 -14.67
N ASP A 516 -3.10 -17.39 -14.72
CA ASP A 516 -3.88 -17.80 -15.89
C ASP A 516 -3.55 -16.91 -17.11
N ALA A 517 -3.24 -15.63 -16.91
CA ALA A 517 -2.74 -14.74 -17.96
C ALA A 517 -1.31 -15.08 -18.40
N ALA A 518 -0.45 -15.47 -17.47
CA ALA A 518 0.94 -15.82 -17.73
C ALA A 518 1.10 -17.12 -18.52
N GLY A 519 0.19 -18.09 -18.31
CA GLY A 519 0.21 -19.38 -18.99
C GLY A 519 1.20 -20.41 -18.39
N HIS A 520 1.14 -21.63 -18.92
CA HIS A 520 1.87 -22.79 -18.34
C HIS A 520 3.37 -22.78 -18.58
N ASP A 521 3.86 -22.04 -19.57
CA ASP A 521 5.28 -21.99 -19.93
C ASP A 521 6.06 -20.94 -19.13
N THR A 522 5.42 -20.35 -18.13
CA THR A 522 5.97 -19.29 -17.27
C THR A 522 6.37 -19.83 -15.91
N ASN A 523 7.53 -19.43 -15.42
CA ASN A 523 7.87 -19.60 -14.02
C ASN A 523 7.19 -18.49 -13.21
N VAL A 524 6.36 -18.84 -12.26
CA VAL A 524 5.65 -17.88 -11.40
C VAL A 524 6.25 -17.98 -9.99
N ILE A 525 6.64 -16.85 -9.46
CA ILE A 525 7.18 -16.69 -8.11
C ILE A 525 6.26 -15.75 -7.34
N VAL A 526 5.76 -16.18 -6.21
CA VAL A 526 5.03 -15.34 -5.26
C VAL A 526 5.93 -15.11 -4.06
N VAL A 527 6.09 -13.86 -3.70
CA VAL A 527 6.81 -13.43 -2.49
C VAL A 527 5.90 -12.56 -1.64
N SER A 528 6.23 -12.39 -0.37
CA SER A 528 5.88 -11.17 0.36
C SER A 528 7.15 -10.45 0.77
N ASP A 529 6.99 -9.21 1.08
CA ASP A 529 8.08 -8.34 1.52
C ASP A 529 8.37 -8.51 3.01
N HIS A 530 7.35 -8.81 3.82
CA HIS A 530 7.45 -9.09 5.26
C HIS A 530 6.29 -9.97 5.74
N GLY A 531 6.38 -10.38 7.00
CA GLY A 531 5.29 -10.92 7.78
C GLY A 531 4.63 -9.85 8.64
N PHE A 532 3.85 -10.26 9.65
CA PHE A 532 3.07 -9.39 10.52
C PHE A 532 3.06 -9.86 11.96
N ALA A 533 3.07 -8.92 12.91
CA ALA A 533 2.88 -9.18 14.32
C ALA A 533 1.74 -8.34 14.90
N PRO A 534 0.97 -8.88 15.85
CA PRO A 534 0.02 -8.06 16.61
C PRO A 534 0.75 -7.04 17.46
N PHE A 535 0.19 -5.84 17.62
CA PHE A 535 0.73 -4.87 18.56
C PHE A 535 -0.35 -4.26 19.44
N HIS A 536 0.04 -3.88 20.64
CA HIS A 536 -0.85 -3.42 21.70
C HIS A 536 -0.46 -2.04 22.28
N THR A 537 0.66 -1.49 21.84
CA THR A 537 1.20 -0.24 22.40
C THR A 537 1.81 0.64 21.32
N SER A 538 1.26 1.83 21.18
CA SER A 538 1.87 2.92 20.41
C SER A 538 2.95 3.62 21.23
N VAL A 539 4.07 3.98 20.56
CA VAL A 539 5.25 4.56 21.18
C VAL A 539 5.55 5.92 20.57
N SER A 540 5.82 6.91 21.41
CA SER A 540 6.31 8.23 20.99
C SER A 540 7.82 8.35 21.23
N MET A 541 8.63 8.20 20.17
CA MET A 541 10.07 8.40 20.24
C MET A 541 10.42 9.82 20.71
N THR A 542 9.69 10.82 20.22
CA THR A 542 9.89 12.22 20.63
C THR A 542 9.77 12.39 22.14
N ASN A 543 8.78 11.76 22.78
CA ASN A 543 8.59 11.85 24.22
C ASN A 543 9.61 11.01 24.99
N ILE A 544 10.04 9.84 24.46
CA ILE A 544 11.16 9.09 25.05
C ILE A 544 12.40 9.97 25.12
N LEU A 545 12.78 10.62 24.03
CA LEU A 545 13.97 11.47 23.97
C LEU A 545 13.84 12.71 24.85
N LYS A 546 12.69 13.41 24.81
CA LYS A 546 12.44 14.59 25.68
C LYS A 546 12.48 14.23 27.14
N ASN A 547 11.87 13.14 27.57
CA ASN A 547 11.87 12.68 28.96
C ASN A 547 13.27 12.31 29.44
N ALA A 548 14.17 11.92 28.54
CA ALA A 548 15.59 11.68 28.79
C ALA A 548 16.46 12.95 28.68
N GLY A 549 15.86 14.14 28.50
CA GLY A 549 16.56 15.42 28.41
C GLY A 549 17.29 15.67 27.09
N VAL A 550 16.98 14.90 26.03
CA VAL A 550 17.55 15.13 24.70
C VAL A 550 16.92 16.39 24.08
N ASP A 551 17.75 17.27 23.57
CA ASP A 551 17.33 18.45 22.81
C ASP A 551 16.85 18.00 21.38
N THR A 552 15.55 17.80 21.27
CA THR A 552 14.94 17.33 20.03
C THR A 552 14.99 18.34 18.87
N SER A 553 15.38 19.60 19.12
CA SER A 553 15.59 20.58 18.04
C SER A 553 16.87 20.31 17.22
N LYS A 554 17.76 19.47 17.76
CA LYS A 554 19.04 19.10 17.14
C LYS A 554 18.99 17.81 16.34
N VAL A 555 17.83 17.17 16.26
CA VAL A 555 17.68 15.87 15.62
C VAL A 555 16.46 15.81 14.70
N ALA A 556 16.54 14.97 13.69
CA ALA A 556 15.35 14.49 12.96
C ALA A 556 15.04 13.05 13.38
N ILE A 557 13.77 12.80 13.67
CA ILE A 557 13.28 11.47 13.99
C ILE A 557 12.44 11.01 12.82
N ARG A 558 12.78 9.85 12.22
CA ARG A 558 12.04 9.18 11.16
C ARG A 558 11.63 7.81 11.66
N THR A 559 10.33 7.59 11.73
CA THR A 559 9.75 6.33 12.17
C THR A 559 8.93 5.72 11.05
N SER A 560 8.97 4.40 10.93
CA SER A 560 8.11 3.60 10.05
C SER A 560 7.85 2.29 10.76
N GLY A 561 6.58 1.94 10.97
CA GLY A 561 6.28 0.78 11.77
C GLY A 561 7.03 0.82 13.11
N PRO A 562 7.64 -0.28 13.56
CA PRO A 562 8.45 -0.34 14.80
C PRO A 562 9.90 0.11 14.62
N ALA A 563 10.30 0.59 13.45
CA ALA A 563 11.66 1.05 13.16
C ALA A 563 11.81 2.56 13.34
N ALA A 564 12.93 3.00 13.91
CA ALA A 564 13.30 4.41 14.02
C ALA A 564 14.71 4.66 13.50
N ASN A 565 14.84 5.73 12.72
CA ASN A 565 16.09 6.34 12.35
C ASN A 565 16.17 7.75 12.99
N ILE A 566 17.18 8.02 13.80
CA ILE A 566 17.38 9.30 14.49
C ILE A 566 18.65 9.92 13.95
N TYR A 567 18.51 11.08 13.32
CA TYR A 567 19.59 11.81 12.65
C TYR A 567 19.97 13.03 13.48
N VAL A 568 21.24 13.24 13.69
CA VAL A 568 21.76 14.44 14.35
C VAL A 568 22.07 15.50 13.29
N ASN A 569 21.66 16.75 13.53
CA ASN A 569 21.92 17.89 12.65
C ASN A 569 23.40 18.30 12.68
N LEU A 570 24.29 17.44 12.17
CA LEU A 570 25.75 17.56 12.30
C LEU A 570 26.31 18.66 11.38
N GLN A 571 27.06 19.57 11.93
CA GLN A 571 27.75 20.60 11.18
C GLN A 571 28.79 20.01 10.23
N GLY A 572 28.74 20.45 8.97
CA GLY A 572 29.63 19.97 7.91
C GLY A 572 29.15 18.69 7.23
N ARG A 573 28.12 18.02 7.74
CA ARG A 573 27.45 16.86 7.08
C ARG A 573 26.09 17.26 6.54
N GLU A 574 25.16 17.67 7.40
CA GLU A 574 23.85 18.19 6.97
C GLU A 574 24.00 19.63 6.46
N SER A 575 23.29 19.96 5.39
CA SER A 575 23.19 21.33 4.91
C SER A 575 22.55 22.23 6.00
N GLY A 576 23.31 23.21 6.49
CA GLY A 576 22.87 24.03 7.62
C GLY A 576 22.95 23.35 8.98
N GLY A 577 23.76 22.30 9.11
CA GLY A 577 23.98 21.60 10.36
C GLY A 577 24.46 22.50 11.50
N THR A 578 23.96 22.26 12.71
CA THR A 578 24.16 23.11 13.87
C THR A 578 24.92 22.45 15.04
N VAL A 579 25.03 21.12 15.02
CA VAL A 579 25.70 20.34 16.06
C VAL A 579 27.17 20.17 15.70
N ASP A 580 28.08 20.68 16.50
CA ASP A 580 29.50 20.48 16.28
C ASP A 580 29.97 19.04 16.60
N ALA A 581 31.16 18.67 16.12
CA ALA A 581 31.70 17.32 16.29
C ALA A 581 31.95 16.94 17.76
N ALA A 582 32.20 17.89 18.65
CA ALA A 582 32.40 17.62 20.07
C ALA A 582 31.08 17.28 20.77
N THR A 583 30.05 18.04 20.46
CA THR A 583 28.67 17.81 20.95
C THR A 583 28.02 16.56 20.36
N TYR A 584 28.34 16.22 19.12
CA TYR A 584 27.75 15.08 18.38
C TYR A 584 27.88 13.76 19.14
N ASN A 585 29.06 13.39 19.58
CA ASN A 585 29.30 12.13 20.29
C ASN A 585 28.52 12.03 21.60
N ALA A 586 28.45 13.14 22.33
CA ALA A 586 27.69 13.20 23.59
C ALA A 586 26.19 13.05 23.32
N LEU A 587 25.67 13.69 22.26
CA LEU A 587 24.26 13.61 21.87
C LEU A 587 23.88 12.21 21.37
N VAL A 588 24.69 11.59 20.50
CA VAL A 588 24.48 10.22 20.08
C VAL A 588 24.49 9.24 21.25
N THR A 589 25.40 9.42 22.19
CA THR A 589 25.45 8.62 23.44
C THR A 589 24.19 8.80 24.28
N GLN A 590 23.73 10.03 24.44
CA GLN A 590 22.51 10.35 25.20
C GLN A 590 21.27 9.73 24.54
N ILE A 591 21.11 9.87 23.21
CA ILE A 591 20.04 9.27 22.43
C ILE A 591 20.07 7.74 22.58
N THR A 592 21.25 7.14 22.36
CA THR A 592 21.43 5.69 22.45
C THR A 592 21.07 5.16 23.85
N THR A 593 21.47 5.89 24.89
CA THR A 593 21.14 5.53 26.27
C THR A 593 19.62 5.62 26.50
N ALA A 594 18.99 6.72 26.08
CA ALA A 594 17.55 6.90 26.21
C ALA A 594 16.76 5.76 25.55
N VAL A 595 17.14 5.38 24.34
CA VAL A 595 16.49 4.29 23.58
C VAL A 595 16.75 2.93 24.25
N LYS A 596 18.01 2.61 24.59
CA LYS A 596 18.37 1.32 25.21
C LYS A 596 17.76 1.11 26.60
N THR A 597 17.47 2.19 27.31
CA THR A 597 16.89 2.13 28.67
C THR A 597 15.39 2.34 28.70
N ALA A 598 14.76 2.60 27.55
CA ALA A 598 13.32 2.72 27.45
C ALA A 598 12.63 1.39 27.79
N VAL A 599 11.79 1.43 28.83
CA VAL A 599 11.06 0.26 29.33
C VAL A 599 9.58 0.56 29.43
N ASP A 600 8.76 -0.44 29.25
CA ASP A 600 7.34 -0.36 29.59
C ASP A 600 7.15 -0.71 31.07
N PRO A 601 6.71 0.22 31.90
CA PRO A 601 6.54 -0.02 33.32
C PRO A 601 5.25 -0.78 33.67
N ASN A 602 4.33 -0.95 32.70
CA ASN A 602 3.03 -1.56 32.94
C ASN A 602 3.11 -3.09 32.78
N PRO A 603 2.99 -3.85 33.88
CA PRO A 603 3.14 -5.31 33.85
C PRO A 603 2.04 -6.01 33.04
N ARG A 604 0.98 -5.31 32.66
CA ARG A 604 -0.08 -5.82 31.79
C ARG A 604 0.39 -5.95 30.32
N PHE A 605 1.31 -5.10 29.89
CA PHE A 605 1.83 -5.06 28.53
C PHE A 605 3.28 -5.54 28.45
N ASN A 606 3.97 -5.48 29.58
CA ASN A 606 5.37 -5.87 29.70
C ASN A 606 5.53 -7.37 29.97
N PHE A 607 5.23 -8.21 29.00
CA PHE A 607 5.51 -9.65 29.10
C PHE A 607 6.91 -10.00 28.62
N SER A 608 7.89 -9.12 28.78
CA SER A 608 9.04 -9.25 27.97
C SER A 608 10.08 -10.20 28.54
N LEU A 609 10.61 -10.98 27.65
CA LEU A 609 11.88 -11.69 27.79
C LEU A 609 13.05 -10.71 28.10
N ASN A 610 12.90 -9.42 27.85
CA ASN A 610 13.92 -8.38 27.95
C ASN A 610 13.68 -7.38 29.12
N ALA A 611 13.09 -7.81 30.22
CA ALA A 611 12.83 -6.97 31.39
C ALA A 611 12.07 -5.67 31.06
N GLY A 612 11.08 -5.72 30.15
CA GLY A 612 10.26 -4.60 29.76
C GLY A 612 10.88 -3.65 28.72
N ARG A 613 12.01 -3.99 28.17
CA ARG A 613 12.63 -3.15 27.13
C ARG A 613 11.78 -3.08 25.88
N ILE A 614 11.53 -1.84 25.44
CA ILE A 614 10.74 -1.59 24.25
C ILE A 614 11.55 -1.89 22.98
N PHE A 615 12.87 -1.62 22.99
CA PHE A 615 13.75 -1.81 21.83
C PHE A 615 14.65 -3.03 22.01
N THR A 616 14.66 -3.88 20.99
CA THR A 616 15.47 -5.11 20.92
C THR A 616 16.75 -4.89 20.14
N VAL A 617 16.73 -4.03 19.13
CA VAL A 617 17.90 -3.65 18.35
C VAL A 617 18.14 -2.15 18.50
N VAL A 618 19.37 -1.76 18.86
CA VAL A 618 19.79 -0.36 18.89
C VAL A 618 21.23 -0.30 18.38
N GLU A 619 21.41 0.25 17.22
CA GLU A 619 22.69 0.41 16.55
C GLU A 619 23.04 1.88 16.37
N THR A 620 24.31 2.19 16.29
CA THR A 620 24.80 3.56 16.13
C THR A 620 25.71 3.64 14.91
N ARG A 621 25.59 4.75 14.21
CA ARG A 621 26.49 5.03 13.10
C ARG A 621 27.94 5.09 13.57
N PRO A 622 28.88 4.40 12.90
CA PRO A 622 30.30 4.57 13.12
C PRO A 622 30.72 6.01 12.76
N LEU A 623 31.54 6.60 13.59
CA LEU A 623 32.08 7.95 13.36
C LEU A 623 33.19 7.99 12.33
N GLN A 624 33.72 6.84 11.93
CA GLN A 624 34.83 6.77 10.97
C GLN A 624 34.27 6.63 9.57
N CYS A 625 34.52 7.65 8.78
CA CYS A 625 34.25 7.65 7.36
C CYS A 625 35.51 7.27 6.59
N ASP A 626 35.36 6.59 5.45
CA ASP A 626 36.45 6.36 4.54
C ASP A 626 37.02 7.71 4.04
N ALA A 627 38.31 7.93 4.25
CA ALA A 627 38.95 9.22 3.97
C ALA A 627 39.04 9.53 2.46
N GLY A 628 38.88 8.52 1.60
CA GLY A 628 38.96 8.69 0.12
C GLY A 628 37.60 8.94 -0.50
N THR A 629 36.55 8.34 0.06
CA THR A 629 35.19 8.41 -0.50
C THR A 629 34.25 9.31 0.29
N GLY A 630 34.59 9.64 1.54
CA GLY A 630 33.71 10.35 2.47
C GLY A 630 32.52 9.50 2.98
N LEU A 631 32.46 8.22 2.63
CA LEU A 631 31.37 7.33 3.00
C LEU A 631 31.55 6.84 4.44
N CYS A 632 30.54 7.08 5.28
CA CYS A 632 30.49 6.59 6.64
C CYS A 632 29.58 5.34 6.66
N THR A 633 30.17 4.20 6.43
CA THR A 633 29.43 2.93 6.40
C THR A 633 29.75 2.04 7.60
N SER A 634 28.78 1.24 8.01
CA SER A 634 28.99 0.10 8.90
C SER A 634 28.73 -1.20 8.16
N LYS A 635 28.90 -2.34 8.83
CA LYS A 635 28.47 -3.63 8.29
C LYS A 635 26.96 -3.82 8.29
N THR A 636 26.24 -3.04 9.08
CA THR A 636 24.80 -3.18 9.32
C THR A 636 24.03 -1.92 8.95
N ILE A 637 24.66 -0.76 8.98
CA ILE A 637 24.03 0.54 8.71
C ILE A 637 24.57 1.13 7.42
N GLY A 638 23.69 1.34 6.44
CA GLY A 638 23.99 2.02 5.18
C GLY A 638 24.13 3.54 5.32
N GLN A 639 24.36 4.21 4.20
CA GLN A 639 24.71 5.63 4.17
C GLN A 639 23.63 6.53 4.74
N ASP A 640 22.37 6.33 4.39
CA ASP A 640 21.25 7.18 4.79
C ASP A 640 20.45 6.64 5.99
N PHE A 641 20.98 5.66 6.72
CA PHE A 641 20.49 5.31 8.04
C PHE A 641 20.72 6.46 9.04
N GLY A 642 19.94 6.48 10.13
CA GLY A 642 20.13 7.43 11.24
C GLY A 642 21.46 7.24 11.96
N ASP A 643 21.87 8.25 12.72
CA ASP A 643 23.00 8.15 13.67
C ASP A 643 22.70 7.16 14.79
N VAL A 644 21.42 6.99 15.12
CA VAL A 644 20.92 5.89 15.93
C VAL A 644 19.77 5.23 15.20
N PHE A 645 19.87 3.94 14.98
CA PHE A 645 18.86 3.08 14.42
C PHE A 645 18.31 2.16 15.51
N ALA A 646 17.00 1.98 15.57
CA ALA A 646 16.37 1.15 16.57
C ALA A 646 15.17 0.37 16.03
N LEU A 647 15.02 -0.89 16.46
CA LEU A 647 13.83 -1.72 16.24
C LEU A 647 13.18 -2.07 17.57
N MET A 648 11.87 -2.06 17.60
CA MET A 648 11.08 -2.45 18.76
C MET A 648 10.91 -3.97 18.89
N ALA A 649 10.60 -4.39 20.09
CA ALA A 649 10.06 -5.72 20.36
C ALA A 649 8.65 -5.88 19.75
N PRO A 650 8.23 -7.11 19.40
CA PRO A 650 6.84 -7.37 19.03
C PRO A 650 5.85 -6.85 20.07
N GLY A 651 4.73 -6.33 19.63
CA GLY A 651 3.72 -5.70 20.48
C GLY A 651 3.85 -4.18 20.61
N TYR A 652 4.90 -3.58 20.09
CA TYR A 652 5.12 -2.11 20.08
C TYR A 652 5.28 -1.59 18.65
N ASN A 653 4.79 -0.36 18.44
CA ASN A 653 4.87 0.31 17.14
C ASN A 653 4.92 1.84 17.32
N PHE A 654 5.50 2.57 16.35
CA PHE A 654 5.62 4.04 16.38
C PHE A 654 4.41 4.80 15.86
N ASP A 655 3.29 4.20 15.74
CA ASP A 655 2.18 4.85 15.06
C ASP A 655 1.47 5.90 15.90
N GLY A 656 2.17 7.01 16.12
CA GLY A 656 1.68 8.13 16.92
C GLY A 656 0.60 8.98 16.25
N ILE A 657 0.45 8.91 14.92
CA ILE A 657 -0.60 9.67 14.22
C ILE A 657 -1.95 9.00 14.36
N GLN A 658 -1.96 7.69 14.35
CA GLN A 658 -3.14 6.86 14.47
C GLN A 658 -3.48 6.55 15.93
N SER A 659 -2.68 7.02 16.87
CA SER A 659 -3.00 6.90 18.28
C SER A 659 -4.03 7.96 18.69
N PRO A 660 -5.16 7.58 19.26
CA PRO A 660 -6.18 8.54 19.68
C PRO A 660 -5.76 9.42 20.88
N GLY A 661 -4.52 9.29 21.34
CA GLY A 661 -4.09 9.98 22.56
C GLY A 661 -4.74 9.42 23.81
N VAL A 662 -4.93 8.11 23.87
CA VAL A 662 -5.62 7.42 24.96
C VAL A 662 -4.63 6.63 25.80
N ALA A 663 -4.77 6.73 27.12
CA ALA A 663 -4.00 5.93 28.06
C ALA A 663 -4.39 4.46 27.99
N ARG A 664 -3.40 3.57 28.06
CA ARG A 664 -3.66 2.13 28.21
C ARG A 664 -4.19 1.83 29.61
N LEU A 665 -4.90 0.72 29.74
CA LEU A 665 -5.46 0.30 31.02
C LEU A 665 -4.36 0.10 32.08
N GLY A 666 -4.45 0.85 33.17
CA GLY A 666 -3.48 0.85 34.28
C GLY A 666 -2.36 1.89 34.16
N ASP A 667 -2.29 2.63 33.06
CA ASP A 667 -1.36 3.76 32.90
C ASP A 667 -1.94 5.04 33.53
N ALA A 668 -1.06 6.01 33.73
CA ALA A 668 -1.47 7.38 34.09
C ALA A 668 -2.25 8.02 32.93
N PRO A 669 -3.09 9.04 33.19
CA PRO A 669 -3.81 9.76 32.16
C PRO A 669 -2.88 10.26 31.06
N PHE A 670 -3.35 10.18 29.80
CA PHE A 670 -2.56 10.59 28.62
C PHE A 670 -2.21 12.09 28.67
N SER A 671 -0.98 12.39 28.34
CA SER A 671 -0.49 13.75 28.11
C SER A 671 0.36 13.78 26.85
N ALA A 672 -0.05 14.52 25.85
CA ALA A 672 0.67 14.64 24.57
C ALA A 672 2.13 15.14 24.74
N ALA A 673 2.42 15.86 25.81
CA ALA A 673 3.75 16.42 26.07
C ALA A 673 4.75 15.42 26.68
N THR A 674 4.26 14.41 27.40
CA THR A 674 5.12 13.54 28.22
C THR A 674 4.85 12.05 28.09
N THR A 675 3.65 11.64 27.67
CA THR A 675 3.31 10.23 27.54
C THR A 675 4.07 9.60 26.36
N ALA A 676 4.90 8.62 26.68
CA ALA A 676 5.68 7.90 25.68
C ALA A 676 4.93 6.66 25.13
N LEU A 677 4.01 6.11 25.91
CA LEU A 677 3.28 4.86 25.59
C LEU A 677 1.79 5.11 25.66
N SER A 678 1.05 4.71 24.63
CA SER A 678 -0.39 4.91 24.53
C SER A 678 -1.08 3.72 23.85
N MET A 679 -2.40 3.77 23.80
CA MET A 679 -3.20 2.79 23.09
C MET A 679 -3.14 3.04 21.59
N PRO A 680 -2.95 2.00 20.75
CA PRO A 680 -3.02 2.14 19.31
C PRO A 680 -4.45 2.17 18.77
N ASN A 681 -4.62 2.62 17.52
CA ASN A 681 -5.89 2.63 16.79
C ASN A 681 -6.13 1.41 15.91
N PHE A 682 -5.12 0.61 15.65
CA PHE A 682 -5.17 -0.55 14.78
C PHE A 682 -4.36 -1.70 15.40
N TYR A 683 -4.29 -2.87 14.76
CA TYR A 683 -3.94 -4.10 15.45
C TYR A 683 -2.68 -4.78 14.99
N GLY A 684 -2.32 -4.68 13.72
CA GLY A 684 -1.15 -5.35 13.15
C GLY A 684 -0.03 -4.38 12.80
N ALA A 685 1.22 -4.82 12.96
CA ALA A 685 2.41 -4.08 12.58
C ALA A 685 3.49 -5.00 12.01
N HIS A 686 4.33 -4.42 11.17
CA HIS A 686 5.52 -5.05 10.61
C HIS A 686 6.70 -4.05 10.66
N GLY A 687 7.93 -4.50 10.39
CA GLY A 687 9.14 -3.67 10.49
C GLY A 687 10.01 -4.03 11.69
N HIS A 688 9.65 -5.06 12.44
CA HIS A 688 10.46 -5.62 13.53
C HIS A 688 11.71 -6.33 12.98
N ASP A 689 12.50 -6.90 13.90
CA ASP A 689 13.67 -7.69 13.54
C ASP A 689 13.28 -8.80 12.55
N PRO A 690 13.91 -8.87 11.38
CA PRO A 690 13.58 -9.86 10.34
C PRO A 690 13.82 -11.31 10.74
N GLU A 691 14.61 -11.56 11.80
CA GLU A 691 14.86 -12.90 12.34
C GLU A 691 13.67 -13.46 13.13
N LEU A 692 12.71 -12.64 13.50
CA LEU A 692 11.51 -13.07 14.22
C LEU A 692 10.62 -13.93 13.31
N PRO A 693 10.08 -15.06 13.81
CA PRO A 693 9.18 -15.91 13.03
C PRO A 693 7.94 -15.16 12.48
N GLU A 694 7.44 -14.19 13.23
CA GLU A 694 6.30 -13.36 12.84
C GLU A 694 6.59 -12.48 11.62
N MET A 695 7.87 -12.16 11.40
CA MET A 695 8.33 -11.36 10.25
C MET A 695 8.68 -12.23 9.04
N SER A 696 8.61 -13.55 9.14
CA SER A 696 8.89 -14.45 8.01
C SER A 696 7.95 -14.12 6.84
N ALA A 697 8.55 -13.85 5.70
CA ALA A 697 7.84 -13.57 4.46
C ALA A 697 7.47 -14.84 3.69
N THR A 698 6.50 -14.73 2.81
CA THR A 698 6.14 -15.81 1.89
C THR A 698 7.17 -15.94 0.77
N PHE A 699 7.47 -17.17 0.37
CA PHE A 699 8.11 -17.52 -0.90
C PHE A 699 7.50 -18.80 -1.43
N ILE A 700 6.93 -18.73 -2.62
CA ILE A 700 6.32 -19.85 -3.33
C ILE A 700 6.70 -19.73 -4.81
N ALA A 701 7.18 -20.81 -5.43
CA ALA A 701 7.58 -20.79 -6.83
C ALA A 701 7.13 -22.06 -7.57
N ALA A 702 6.63 -21.91 -8.78
CA ALA A 702 6.29 -23.04 -9.64
C ALA A 702 6.51 -22.69 -11.12
N GLY A 703 6.78 -23.67 -11.94
CA GLY A 703 6.93 -23.51 -13.39
C GLY A 703 7.88 -24.51 -14.02
N PRO A 704 8.13 -24.36 -15.33
CA PRO A 704 8.92 -25.36 -16.10
C PRO A 704 10.34 -25.56 -15.57
N GLN A 705 10.97 -24.53 -15.02
CA GLN A 705 12.34 -24.57 -14.50
C GLN A 705 12.41 -24.75 -12.99
N ILE A 706 11.27 -24.88 -12.30
CA ILE A 706 11.18 -25.04 -10.85
C ILE A 706 10.89 -26.51 -10.51
N ARG A 707 11.59 -27.04 -9.52
CA ARG A 707 11.35 -28.38 -8.99
C ARG A 707 10.05 -28.41 -8.20
N GLU A 708 9.26 -29.43 -8.44
CA GLU A 708 8.03 -29.67 -7.68
C GLU A 708 8.34 -30.27 -6.31
N HIS A 709 7.44 -30.01 -5.34
CA HIS A 709 7.50 -30.55 -3.98
C HIS A 709 8.86 -30.30 -3.28
N THR A 710 9.42 -29.13 -3.51
CA THR A 710 10.70 -28.72 -2.90
C THR A 710 10.45 -27.80 -1.74
N THR A 711 11.12 -28.06 -0.61
CA THR A 711 11.06 -27.17 0.55
C THR A 711 12.43 -26.55 0.79
N VAL A 712 12.50 -25.24 0.75
CA VAL A 712 13.66 -24.45 1.16
C VAL A 712 13.53 -24.19 2.65
N ARG A 713 14.43 -24.72 3.46
CA ARG A 713 14.33 -24.61 4.92
C ARG A 713 14.47 -23.15 5.38
N ARG A 714 15.41 -22.40 4.78
CA ARG A 714 15.66 -21.01 5.09
C ARG A 714 16.24 -20.30 3.87
N MET A 715 15.71 -19.14 3.57
CA MET A 715 16.23 -18.23 2.57
C MET A 715 16.11 -16.78 3.05
N HIS A 716 16.62 -15.85 2.24
CA HIS A 716 16.43 -14.42 2.44
C HIS A 716 15.74 -13.79 1.23
N ASN A 717 14.97 -12.74 1.43
CA ASN A 717 14.29 -12.04 0.34
C ASN A 717 15.27 -11.56 -0.76
N ILE A 718 16.50 -11.24 -0.40
CA ILE A 718 17.57 -10.87 -1.33
C ILE A 718 18.00 -12.00 -2.27
N ASP A 719 17.66 -13.25 -2.00
CA ASP A 719 18.01 -14.41 -2.84
C ASP A 719 17.15 -14.49 -4.11
N VAL A 720 16.05 -13.74 -4.15
CA VAL A 720 15.09 -13.74 -5.26
C VAL A 720 15.72 -13.18 -6.53
N ALA A 721 16.40 -12.02 -6.45
CA ALA A 721 17.00 -11.39 -7.63
C ALA A 721 18.04 -12.26 -8.34
N PRO A 722 19.08 -12.80 -7.67
CA PRO A 722 20.06 -13.66 -8.35
C PRO A 722 19.46 -14.97 -8.86
N THR A 723 18.40 -15.48 -8.21
CA THR A 723 17.66 -16.66 -8.69
C THR A 723 16.91 -16.37 -9.98
N ILE A 724 16.25 -15.21 -10.09
CA ILE A 724 15.58 -14.77 -11.33
C ILE A 724 16.60 -14.57 -12.46
N GLU A 725 17.79 -14.00 -12.18
CA GLU A 725 18.84 -13.86 -13.19
C GLU A 725 19.22 -15.23 -13.79
N VAL A 726 19.37 -16.27 -12.96
CA VAL A 726 19.65 -17.63 -13.45
C VAL A 726 18.49 -18.21 -14.26
N LEU A 727 17.24 -18.08 -13.80
CA LEU A 727 16.05 -18.52 -14.56
C LEU A 727 15.97 -17.86 -15.96
N LEU A 728 16.46 -16.64 -16.09
CA LEU A 728 16.50 -15.91 -17.36
C LEU A 728 17.77 -16.17 -18.18
N GLY A 729 18.68 -17.06 -17.71
CA GLY A 729 19.94 -17.36 -18.37
C GLY A 729 20.94 -16.21 -18.32
N VAL A 730 20.85 -15.34 -17.33
CA VAL A 730 21.79 -14.26 -17.05
C VAL A 730 22.72 -14.72 -15.94
N LYS A 731 24.02 -14.45 -16.11
CA LYS A 731 24.99 -14.71 -15.04
C LYS A 731 24.69 -13.81 -13.84
N PRO A 732 24.51 -14.37 -12.64
CA PRO A 732 24.28 -13.56 -11.45
C PRO A 732 25.43 -12.58 -11.21
N ARG A 733 25.09 -11.38 -10.83
CA ARG A 733 26.06 -10.37 -10.40
C ARG A 733 26.43 -10.60 -8.93
N GLN A 734 27.41 -9.85 -8.48
CA GLN A 734 27.77 -9.86 -7.06
C GLN A 734 26.75 -9.00 -6.29
N VAL A 735 25.92 -9.65 -5.50
CA VAL A 735 24.94 -9.08 -4.58
C VAL A 735 25.11 -9.72 -3.19
N ASP A 736 24.32 -9.28 -2.21
CA ASP A 736 24.31 -9.89 -0.88
C ASP A 736 23.57 -11.24 -0.86
N GLY A 737 22.59 -11.42 -1.76
CA GLY A 737 21.78 -12.63 -1.88
C GLY A 737 22.49 -13.75 -2.66
N GLU A 738 22.01 -14.97 -2.45
CA GLU A 738 22.51 -16.18 -3.09
C GLU A 738 21.46 -16.79 -4.04
N VAL A 739 21.91 -17.58 -5.00
CA VAL A 739 21.00 -18.31 -5.90
C VAL A 739 20.39 -19.51 -5.18
N LEU A 740 19.08 -19.64 -5.22
CA LEU A 740 18.36 -20.80 -4.66
C LEU A 740 18.48 -22.03 -5.59
N HIS A 741 19.68 -22.62 -5.64
CA HIS A 741 19.97 -23.75 -6.54
C HIS A 741 19.09 -24.98 -6.30
N GLU A 742 18.64 -25.19 -5.07
CA GLU A 742 17.82 -26.34 -4.68
C GLU A 742 16.44 -26.34 -5.35
N ILE A 743 15.91 -25.18 -5.75
CA ILE A 743 14.60 -25.11 -6.42
C ILE A 743 14.71 -25.22 -7.94
N LEU A 744 15.89 -25.11 -8.51
CA LEU A 744 16.09 -25.08 -9.97
C LEU A 744 16.20 -26.51 -10.53
N ARG A 745 15.56 -26.76 -11.69
CA ARG A 745 15.65 -28.03 -12.42
C ARG A 745 16.96 -28.17 -13.17
#